data_4173334968246f76065791e17c9eb80d
#
_entry.id   4173334968246f76065791e17c9eb80d
#
_cell.length_a   1.000
_cell.length_b   1.000
_cell.length_c   1.000
_cell.angle_alpha   90.00
_cell.angle_beta   90.00
_cell.angle_gamma   90.00
#
_symmetry.space_group_name_H-M   'P 1'
#
loop_
_entity.id
_entity.type
_entity.pdbx_description
1 polymer ?
#
loop_
_entity_poly.entity_id
_entity_poly.type
_entity_poly.pdbx_seq_one_letter_code
_entity_poly.pdbx_strand_id
1 'polypeptide(L)'
;MIKIIYKQDPLSEDKTIEHAETLGQWLTSKYDYMPEHVRIFHTTSNMDHAEISFANEVTPKNAYELKQLDFLPGTFIVIENPKGIDPITLAWIAVASIVMGVAVALLMPVPSITQTNQNNNQSSSANNELSNRENKTRVNGRIADIYGAAHDTPDLITVPYKVYENNVEVEHVVGCIGRGHYKINGAYDGETNIVDIAGASVEVFRPGVDIVSGEPYFSLGTEITTPPLTVQHQTSVNGQVLRPADTQSLEGTNYLHFAYPNEILRASANNTDLTTKFVSNDRVEITNASFTFNGQTYDLNGTYSVLSVADDRMALSNPAAVNPNWLKLRELSNQQTSALSPKLSSIGEKWIGPFILDNIERSRVLCNFVATNGLYTVSAGGNQGAVNVTIEVEVTPVNESGAAIGNPMLKQIILKGSAKSRQTVGATLDMVTFQGRCSVRARRLTPTPAVTTVVDEVKWQALYGAYPLQSTVYEHETVFRARTYATTGALSVKSRKINFDLQRMLPTYKNGAMTTELFPTSSFADALVSMALDDKIGRRTIDEIDLENIYRTYNDVVDYFGTPLAAEFCTTIDDTNLSFEELVSNLCDAVFCTAYRQNNKLKLYFERPTDNSVMLFNFRNIIPDSYKHDLTFGVMDDYDGLIYEYTDPTDDSRINIYLPDKGAKNPKEVKSVGVRNKWQAHFNAYRLWNKLRFQR
;
A
#
# COMPACT_ATOMS: atom_id res chain seq x y z
N MET A 1 -9.34 -40.71 16.69
CA MET A 1 -9.72 -40.51 15.28
C MET A 1 -9.84 -39.01 15.04
N ILE A 2 -9.07 -38.46 14.16
CA ILE A 2 -9.03 -37.04 13.81
C ILE A 2 -9.83 -36.82 12.52
N LYS A 3 -10.39 -35.63 12.34
CA LYS A 3 -11.07 -35.20 11.12
C LYS A 3 -10.08 -34.45 10.25
N ILE A 4 -10.03 -34.77 8.97
CA ILE A 4 -9.15 -34.11 7.99
C ILE A 4 -10.00 -33.51 6.88
N ILE A 5 -9.87 -32.23 6.67
CA ILE A 5 -10.50 -31.51 5.56
C ILE A 5 -9.41 -31.24 4.54
N TYR A 6 -9.49 -31.93 3.40
CA TYR A 6 -8.51 -31.82 2.35
C TYR A 6 -9.03 -30.98 1.18
N LYS A 7 -8.21 -30.06 0.69
CA LYS A 7 -8.47 -29.22 -0.48
C LYS A 7 -7.30 -29.35 -1.47
N GLN A 8 -7.61 -29.74 -2.71
CA GLN A 8 -6.64 -29.84 -3.81
C GLN A 8 -6.27 -28.47 -4.40
N ASP A 9 -7.15 -27.50 -4.24
CA ASP A 9 -6.94 -26.13 -4.70
C ASP A 9 -7.46 -25.17 -3.63
N PRO A 10 -6.63 -24.24 -3.13
CA PRO A 10 -7.06 -23.27 -2.13
C PRO A 10 -8.22 -22.38 -2.61
N LEU A 11 -8.38 -22.20 -3.92
CA LEU A 11 -9.43 -21.36 -4.53
C LEU A 11 -10.73 -22.12 -4.81
N SER A 12 -10.71 -23.47 -4.79
CA SER A 12 -11.90 -24.28 -5.01
C SER A 12 -12.77 -24.36 -3.76
N GLU A 13 -14.08 -24.34 -3.93
CA GLU A 13 -15.04 -24.67 -2.87
C GLU A 13 -15.07 -26.18 -2.58
N ASP A 14 -14.55 -27.01 -3.48
CA ASP A 14 -14.50 -28.45 -3.32
C ASP A 14 -13.56 -28.85 -2.19
N LYS A 15 -14.11 -29.58 -1.23
CA LYS A 15 -13.39 -30.14 -0.09
C LYS A 15 -13.75 -31.59 0.12
N THR A 16 -12.77 -32.40 0.44
CA THR A 16 -12.97 -33.78 0.86
C THR A 16 -12.81 -33.90 2.36
N ILE A 17 -13.74 -34.52 3.03
CA ILE A 17 -13.68 -34.76 4.49
C ILE A 17 -13.34 -36.22 4.71
N GLU A 18 -12.22 -36.47 5.35
CA GLU A 18 -11.72 -37.81 5.65
C GLU A 18 -11.48 -37.95 7.16
N HIS A 19 -11.43 -39.17 7.65
CA HIS A 19 -11.14 -39.48 9.05
C HIS A 19 -9.97 -40.47 9.12
N ALA A 20 -9.02 -40.21 9.98
CA ALA A 20 -7.86 -41.04 10.21
C ALA A 20 -7.57 -41.22 11.70
N GLU A 21 -6.77 -42.23 12.06
CA GLU A 21 -6.32 -42.37 13.44
C GLU A 21 -5.32 -41.30 13.81
N THR A 22 -4.36 -41.03 12.93
CA THR A 22 -3.36 -39.96 13.10
C THR A 22 -3.12 -39.21 11.81
N LEU A 23 -2.57 -37.98 11.90
CA LEU A 23 -2.20 -37.16 10.76
C LEU A 23 -1.08 -37.82 9.93
N GLY A 24 -0.10 -38.41 10.60
CA GLY A 24 1.02 -39.09 9.96
C GLY A 24 0.60 -40.29 9.12
N GLN A 25 -0.35 -41.11 9.60
CA GLN A 25 -0.92 -42.20 8.81
C GLN A 25 -1.63 -41.70 7.56
N TRP A 26 -2.41 -40.64 7.65
CA TRP A 26 -3.10 -40.10 6.51
C TRP A 26 -2.13 -39.52 5.49
N LEU A 27 -1.13 -38.74 5.93
CA LEU A 27 -0.11 -38.14 5.02
C LEU A 27 0.69 -39.23 4.30
N THR A 28 1.12 -40.30 4.99
CA THR A 28 1.86 -41.40 4.38
C THR A 28 1.00 -42.26 3.45
N SER A 29 -0.31 -42.29 3.62
CA SER A 29 -1.21 -42.94 2.69
C SER A 29 -1.43 -42.16 1.38
N LYS A 30 -1.25 -40.84 1.43
CA LYS A 30 -1.54 -39.93 0.33
C LYS A 30 -0.30 -39.49 -0.44
N TYR A 31 0.85 -39.44 0.22
CA TYR A 31 2.13 -38.96 -0.33
C TYR A 31 3.27 -39.91 0.02
N ASP A 32 4.10 -40.23 -0.95
CA ASP A 32 5.32 -41.03 -0.74
C ASP A 32 6.37 -40.28 0.10
N TYR A 33 6.33 -38.93 0.06
CA TYR A 33 7.15 -38.02 0.88
C TYR A 33 6.35 -36.75 1.13
N MET A 34 6.69 -35.99 2.20
CA MET A 34 6.02 -34.71 2.53
C MET A 34 6.28 -33.69 1.41
N PRO A 35 5.26 -33.28 0.63
CA PRO A 35 5.47 -32.36 -0.47
C PRO A 35 5.61 -30.91 0.04
N GLU A 36 6.52 -30.15 -0.55
CA GLU A 36 6.83 -28.76 -0.15
C GLU A 36 5.64 -27.79 -0.37
N HIS A 37 4.69 -28.16 -1.23
CA HIS A 37 3.56 -27.34 -1.60
C HIS A 37 2.29 -27.61 -0.78
N VAL A 38 2.38 -28.42 0.28
CA VAL A 38 1.24 -28.70 1.18
C VAL A 38 1.36 -27.88 2.45
N ARG A 39 0.25 -27.28 2.88
CA ARG A 39 0.12 -26.58 4.15
C ARG A 39 -0.92 -27.24 5.05
N ILE A 40 -0.64 -27.30 6.32
CA ILE A 40 -1.48 -27.98 7.32
C ILE A 40 -1.83 -27.01 8.43
N PHE A 41 -3.12 -26.91 8.72
CA PHE A 41 -3.67 -26.08 9.78
C PHE A 41 -4.39 -26.97 10.80
N HIS A 42 -4.33 -26.62 12.07
CA HIS A 42 -4.99 -27.35 13.15
C HIS A 42 -6.01 -26.49 13.90
N THR A 43 -7.16 -27.07 14.19
CA THR A 43 -8.18 -26.43 15.02
C THR A 43 -8.82 -27.43 15.97
N THR A 44 -9.13 -26.98 17.16
CA THR A 44 -9.88 -27.77 18.15
C THR A 44 -11.39 -27.72 17.92
N SER A 45 -11.86 -26.85 17.01
CA SER A 45 -13.28 -26.72 16.64
C SER A 45 -13.71 -27.85 15.71
N ASN A 46 -14.83 -28.49 15.99
CA ASN A 46 -15.46 -29.51 15.14
C ASN A 46 -16.33 -28.90 14.03
N MET A 47 -16.29 -27.61 13.80
CA MET A 47 -17.11 -26.95 12.81
C MET A 47 -16.59 -27.19 11.38
N ASP A 48 -17.50 -27.36 10.44
CA ASP A 48 -17.20 -27.52 9.01
C ASP A 48 -16.65 -26.24 8.35
N HIS A 49 -16.63 -25.15 9.08
CA HIS A 49 -16.08 -23.83 8.73
C HIS A 49 -15.05 -23.41 9.79
N ALA A 50 -13.93 -24.13 9.88
CA ALA A 50 -12.83 -23.73 10.74
C ALA A 50 -12.12 -22.53 10.11
N GLU A 51 -11.92 -21.46 10.88
CA GLU A 51 -11.12 -20.31 10.44
C GLU A 51 -9.68 -20.75 10.21
N ILE A 52 -9.21 -20.60 8.97
CA ILE A 52 -7.80 -20.78 8.62
C ILE A 52 -7.07 -19.50 9.01
N SER A 53 -6.21 -19.59 10.00
CA SER A 53 -5.36 -18.50 10.45
C SER A 53 -3.91 -18.96 10.43
N PHE A 54 -2.97 -18.09 10.07
CA PHE A 54 -1.53 -18.39 10.18
C PHE A 54 -1.11 -18.75 11.62
N ALA A 55 -1.84 -18.28 12.63
CA ALA A 55 -1.62 -18.68 14.01
C ALA A 55 -1.89 -20.17 14.26
N ASN A 56 -2.66 -20.83 13.38
CA ASN A 56 -3.05 -22.21 13.46
C ASN A 56 -2.31 -23.11 12.47
N GLU A 57 -1.33 -22.58 11.75
CA GLU A 57 -0.48 -23.36 10.83
C GLU A 57 0.47 -24.27 11.63
N VAL A 58 0.42 -25.56 11.31
CA VAL A 58 1.20 -26.61 11.98
C VAL A 58 1.95 -27.48 10.97
N THR A 59 2.25 -26.99 9.80
CA THR A 59 2.97 -27.74 8.74
C THR A 59 4.30 -28.26 9.29
N PRO A 60 4.48 -29.60 9.42
CA PRO A 60 5.70 -30.16 10.01
C PRO A 60 6.88 -30.05 9.05
N LYS A 61 8.01 -29.61 9.57
CA LYS A 61 9.28 -29.50 8.81
C LYS A 61 10.13 -30.78 8.87
N ASN A 62 9.83 -31.67 9.79
CA ASN A 62 10.56 -32.92 9.98
C ASN A 62 9.70 -34.00 10.63
N ALA A 63 10.18 -35.23 10.63
CA ALA A 63 9.46 -36.39 11.17
C ALA A 63 9.21 -36.32 12.70
N TYR A 64 10.00 -35.54 13.42
CA TYR A 64 9.80 -35.37 14.87
C TYR A 64 8.61 -34.45 15.14
N GLU A 65 8.48 -33.35 14.42
CA GLU A 65 7.35 -32.45 14.49
C GLU A 65 6.04 -33.15 14.07
N LEU A 66 6.08 -33.95 13.01
CA LEU A 66 4.93 -34.73 12.57
C LEU A 66 4.43 -35.68 13.67
N LYS A 67 5.33 -36.37 14.40
CA LYS A 67 4.97 -37.23 15.51
C LYS A 67 4.33 -36.47 16.68
N GLN A 68 4.69 -35.22 16.89
CA GLN A 68 4.01 -34.38 17.92
C GLN A 68 2.58 -34.03 17.52
N LEU A 69 2.33 -33.81 16.24
CA LEU A 69 0.99 -33.53 15.71
C LEU A 69 0.06 -34.73 15.78
N ASP A 70 0.58 -35.96 15.74
CA ASP A 70 -0.21 -37.19 15.85
C ASP A 70 -0.94 -37.34 17.20
N PHE A 71 -0.50 -36.62 18.24
CA PHE A 71 -1.13 -36.61 19.56
C PHE A 71 -2.18 -35.50 19.73
N LEU A 72 -2.34 -34.60 18.76
CA LEU A 72 -3.29 -33.48 18.86
C LEU A 72 -4.69 -33.94 18.43
N PRO A 73 -5.70 -33.81 19.31
CA PRO A 73 -7.08 -34.06 18.95
C PRO A 73 -7.66 -32.87 18.17
N GLY A 74 -8.59 -33.14 17.27
CA GLY A 74 -9.32 -32.07 16.58
C GLY A 74 -9.40 -32.26 15.05
N THR A 75 -9.51 -31.15 14.35
CA THR A 75 -9.62 -31.11 12.91
C THR A 75 -8.34 -30.56 12.29
N PHE A 76 -7.79 -31.26 11.29
CA PHE A 76 -6.70 -30.79 10.46
C PHE A 76 -7.24 -30.36 9.10
N ILE A 77 -6.79 -29.21 8.61
CA ILE A 77 -7.12 -28.74 7.27
C ILE A 77 -5.84 -28.82 6.45
N VAL A 78 -5.86 -29.62 5.40
CA VAL A 78 -4.71 -29.83 4.51
C VAL A 78 -5.02 -29.19 3.18
N ILE A 79 -4.17 -28.24 2.76
CA ILE A 79 -4.32 -27.50 1.52
C ILE A 79 -3.12 -27.80 0.63
N GLU A 80 -3.37 -28.22 -0.61
CA GLU A 80 -2.36 -28.44 -1.63
C GLU A 80 -2.29 -27.20 -2.55
N ASN A 81 -1.12 -26.59 -2.66
CA ASN A 81 -0.95 -25.41 -3.49
C ASN A 81 -0.48 -25.80 -4.89
N PRO A 82 -1.02 -25.19 -5.96
CA PRO A 82 -0.53 -25.41 -7.33
C PRO A 82 0.94 -25.02 -7.46
N LYS A 83 1.71 -25.78 -8.21
CA LYS A 83 3.13 -25.48 -8.47
C LYS A 83 3.27 -24.17 -9.23
N GLY A 84 4.03 -23.21 -8.69
CA GLY A 84 4.43 -21.98 -9.37
C GLY A 84 3.85 -20.67 -8.83
N ILE A 85 3.10 -20.70 -7.72
CA ILE A 85 2.61 -19.49 -7.06
C ILE A 85 3.15 -19.45 -5.63
N ASP A 86 3.60 -18.25 -5.20
CA ASP A 86 4.11 -18.05 -3.85
C ASP A 86 3.09 -18.47 -2.78
N PRO A 87 3.48 -19.35 -1.83
CA PRO A 87 2.58 -19.90 -0.81
C PRO A 87 1.88 -18.86 0.06
N ILE A 88 2.48 -17.70 0.27
CA ILE A 88 1.94 -16.62 1.11
C ILE A 88 0.76 -15.93 0.42
N THR A 89 0.88 -15.64 -0.87
CA THR A 89 -0.17 -14.98 -1.65
C THR A 89 -1.42 -15.86 -1.79
N LEU A 90 -1.25 -17.17 -1.95
CA LEU A 90 -2.34 -18.14 -2.04
C LEU A 90 -3.05 -18.38 -0.71
N ALA A 91 -2.33 -18.36 0.40
CA ALA A 91 -2.95 -18.48 1.72
C ALA A 91 -3.88 -17.29 2.02
N TRP A 92 -3.53 -16.07 1.58
CA TRP A 92 -4.41 -14.89 1.68
C TRP A 92 -5.67 -15.01 0.81
N ILE A 93 -5.54 -15.56 -0.41
CA ILE A 93 -6.66 -15.78 -1.32
C ILE A 93 -7.60 -16.88 -0.77
N ALA A 94 -7.05 -17.93 -0.17
CA ALA A 94 -7.83 -19.00 0.44
C ALA A 94 -8.61 -18.53 1.69
N VAL A 95 -8.01 -17.66 2.53
CA VAL A 95 -8.69 -17.03 3.67
C VAL A 95 -9.82 -16.11 3.18
N ALA A 96 -9.58 -15.34 2.13
CA ALA A 96 -10.60 -14.45 1.55
C ALA A 96 -11.79 -15.24 0.94
N SER A 97 -11.56 -16.38 0.30
CA SER A 97 -12.63 -17.17 -0.33
C SER A 97 -13.51 -17.95 0.65
N ILE A 98 -13.03 -18.23 1.86
CA ILE A 98 -13.82 -18.92 2.92
C ILE A 98 -14.76 -17.94 3.66
N VAL A 99 -14.41 -16.65 3.69
CA VAL A 99 -15.22 -15.59 4.34
C VAL A 99 -16.29 -15.02 3.40
N MET A 100 -16.15 -15.19 2.08
CA MET A 100 -17.08 -14.63 1.09
C MET A 100 -18.18 -15.60 0.64
N GLY A 101 -19.01 -16.03 1.57
CA GLY A 101 -20.34 -16.57 1.26
C GLY A 101 -21.43 -15.49 1.13
N VAL A 102 -21.12 -14.20 1.37
CA VAL A 102 -22.06 -13.07 1.20
C VAL A 102 -21.28 -11.80 0.83
N ALA A 103 -21.66 -11.18 -0.29
CA ALA A 103 -21.27 -9.86 -0.76
C ALA A 103 -19.98 -9.75 -1.59
N VAL A 104 -20.08 -10.11 -2.87
CA VAL A 104 -19.25 -9.52 -3.93
C VAL A 104 -19.81 -8.13 -4.24
N ALA A 105 -19.32 -7.12 -3.56
CA ALA A 105 -19.23 -5.74 -4.03
C ALA A 105 -18.43 -4.91 -3.03
N LEU A 106 -17.34 -4.27 -3.47
CA LEU A 106 -16.58 -3.26 -2.76
C LEU A 106 -15.57 -3.75 -1.70
N LEU A 107 -14.46 -4.30 -2.14
CA LEU A 107 -13.22 -4.16 -1.36
C LEU A 107 -12.04 -4.10 -2.33
N MET A 108 -11.76 -2.90 -2.85
CA MET A 108 -10.40 -2.57 -3.22
C MET A 108 -9.66 -2.20 -1.94
N PRO A 109 -8.48 -2.77 -1.66
CA PRO A 109 -7.75 -2.41 -0.47
C PRO A 109 -7.25 -0.97 -0.62
N VAL A 110 -7.79 -0.09 0.20
CA VAL A 110 -7.10 1.14 0.58
C VAL A 110 -5.84 0.68 1.34
N PRO A 111 -4.65 1.19 1.03
CA PRO A 111 -3.46 0.83 1.79
C PRO A 111 -3.67 1.22 3.25
N SER A 112 -3.98 0.23 4.08
CA SER A 112 -4.04 0.39 5.53
C SER A 112 -2.61 0.49 6.03
N ILE A 113 -2.30 1.57 6.74
CA ILE A 113 -1.10 1.65 7.57
C ILE A 113 -1.32 0.65 8.69
N THR A 114 -0.83 -0.56 8.50
CA THR A 114 -0.72 -1.53 9.58
C THR A 114 0.38 -1.03 10.51
N GLN A 115 0.03 -0.62 11.71
CA GLN A 115 1.01 -0.52 12.78
C GLN A 115 1.56 -1.93 13.00
N THR A 116 2.70 -2.19 12.40
CA THR A 116 3.43 -3.44 12.61
C THR A 116 4.02 -3.39 14.02
N ASN A 117 3.53 -4.26 14.87
CA ASN A 117 4.24 -4.67 16.07
C ASN A 117 5.67 -5.07 15.68
N GLN A 118 6.63 -4.53 16.44
CA GLN A 118 8.04 -4.82 16.33
C GLN A 118 8.31 -6.33 16.39
N ASN A 119 8.46 -6.95 15.23
CA ASN A 119 9.27 -8.14 15.06
C ASN A 119 10.18 -7.88 13.86
N ASN A 120 11.47 -8.07 14.09
CA ASN A 120 12.61 -7.84 13.21
C ASN A 120 12.55 -8.60 11.88
N ASN A 121 11.59 -8.29 11.02
CA ASN A 121 11.68 -8.54 9.59
C ASN A 121 11.69 -7.17 8.92
N GLN A 122 12.90 -6.64 8.70
CA GLN A 122 13.09 -5.51 7.81
C GLN A 122 12.53 -5.91 6.44
N SER A 123 11.44 -5.27 6.04
CA SER A 123 10.99 -5.40 4.66
C SER A 123 12.10 -4.86 3.77
N SER A 124 12.59 -5.70 2.85
CA SER A 124 13.52 -5.27 1.82
C SER A 124 13.00 -4.01 1.11
N SER A 125 13.92 -3.14 0.71
CA SER A 125 13.59 -1.92 -0.01
C SER A 125 12.84 -2.24 -1.30
N ALA A 126 11.87 -1.40 -1.65
CA ALA A 126 11.22 -1.42 -2.95
C ALA A 126 12.22 -1.36 -4.12
N ASN A 127 13.42 -0.79 -3.88
CA ASN A 127 14.48 -0.68 -4.87
C ASN A 127 15.28 -1.98 -5.10
N ASN A 128 15.20 -2.92 -4.17
CA ASN A 128 15.94 -4.19 -4.24
C ASN A 128 15.05 -5.39 -4.62
N GLU A 129 13.72 -5.22 -4.73
CA GLU A 129 12.78 -6.26 -5.12
C GLU A 129 11.82 -5.81 -6.20
N LEU A 130 11.73 -6.60 -7.28
CA LEU A 130 10.85 -6.32 -8.41
C LEU A 130 9.36 -6.43 -8.06
N SER A 131 9.00 -7.31 -7.13
CA SER A 131 7.62 -7.70 -6.84
C SER A 131 6.81 -6.70 -5.99
N ASN A 132 7.46 -5.75 -5.32
CA ASN A 132 6.82 -4.87 -4.32
C ASN A 132 7.15 -3.38 -4.49
N ARG A 133 7.34 -2.91 -5.74
CA ARG A 133 7.62 -1.50 -6.01
C ARG A 133 6.36 -0.65 -5.82
N GLU A 134 6.18 -0.18 -4.62
CA GLU A 134 5.17 0.80 -4.24
C GLU A 134 5.80 1.86 -3.36
N ASN A 135 5.40 3.13 -3.58
CA ASN A 135 5.78 4.18 -2.66
C ASN A 135 5.13 3.89 -1.29
N LYS A 136 5.93 3.65 -0.28
CA LYS A 136 5.49 3.29 1.08
C LYS A 136 6.09 4.23 2.12
N THR A 137 5.36 4.45 3.20
CA THR A 137 5.91 5.10 4.39
C THR A 137 6.66 4.05 5.21
N ARG A 138 7.97 4.21 5.37
CA ARG A 138 8.80 3.35 6.23
C ARG A 138 9.10 4.08 7.54
N VAL A 139 8.35 3.76 8.58
CA VAL A 139 8.57 4.34 9.90
C VAL A 139 9.80 3.68 10.54
N ASN A 140 10.77 4.49 11.00
CA ASN A 140 12.04 4.04 11.59
C ASN A 140 12.93 3.21 10.64
N GLY A 141 12.66 3.21 9.34
CA GLY A 141 13.54 2.63 8.33
C GLY A 141 14.77 3.52 8.07
N ARG A 142 15.84 2.91 7.57
CA ARG A 142 16.99 3.67 7.07
C ARG A 142 16.59 4.40 5.79
N ILE A 143 16.92 5.68 5.69
CA ILE A 143 16.81 6.43 4.43
C ILE A 143 17.83 5.85 3.44
N ALA A 144 17.40 5.62 2.21
CA ALA A 144 18.22 5.01 1.19
C ALA A 144 19.44 5.89 0.82
N ASP A 145 20.61 5.25 0.72
CA ASP A 145 21.80 5.80 0.08
C ASP A 145 21.96 5.12 -1.28
N ILE A 146 21.72 5.84 -2.36
CA ILE A 146 21.80 5.29 -3.71
C ILE A 146 23.13 5.69 -4.32
N TYR A 147 23.88 4.72 -4.82
CA TYR A 147 25.17 4.91 -5.51
C TYR A 147 25.05 4.48 -6.96
N GLY A 148 25.72 5.23 -7.86
CA GLY A 148 25.64 5.02 -9.29
C GLY A 148 24.33 5.47 -9.91
N ALA A 149 23.94 4.81 -11.00
CA ALA A 149 22.66 5.01 -11.68
C ALA A 149 21.61 4.00 -11.17
N ALA A 150 20.40 4.46 -10.94
CA ALA A 150 19.30 3.62 -10.46
C ALA A 150 17.96 4.10 -11.01
N HIS A 151 17.03 3.14 -11.11
CA HIS A 151 15.59 3.42 -11.20
C HIS A 151 15.01 3.31 -9.81
N ASP A 152 14.77 4.44 -9.17
CA ASP A 152 14.39 4.54 -7.76
C ASP A 152 12.89 4.64 -7.57
N THR A 153 12.36 3.91 -6.59
CA THR A 153 10.98 4.03 -6.09
C THR A 153 11.02 4.60 -4.68
N PRO A 154 10.84 5.92 -4.53
CA PRO A 154 11.06 6.61 -3.27
C PRO A 154 10.10 6.23 -2.16
N ASP A 155 10.56 6.41 -0.93
CA ASP A 155 9.71 6.32 0.25
C ASP A 155 8.83 7.57 0.40
N LEU A 156 7.64 7.39 0.97
CA LEU A 156 6.74 8.48 1.30
C LEU A 156 7.12 9.14 2.63
N ILE A 157 7.16 10.47 2.64
CA ILE A 157 7.29 11.28 3.86
C ILE A 157 5.92 11.43 4.52
N THR A 158 4.87 11.59 3.70
CA THR A 158 3.49 11.75 4.18
C THR A 158 2.56 10.78 3.46
N VAL A 159 1.43 10.50 4.09
CA VAL A 159 0.36 9.74 3.44
C VAL A 159 -0.19 10.54 2.26
N PRO A 160 -0.31 9.97 1.06
CA PRO A 160 -0.93 10.64 -0.07
C PRO A 160 -2.38 11.02 0.26
N TYR A 161 -2.80 12.19 -0.17
CA TYR A 161 -4.17 12.65 0.03
C TYR A 161 -4.75 13.25 -1.24
N LYS A 162 -6.07 13.24 -1.33
CA LYS A 162 -6.81 13.72 -2.49
C LYS A 162 -7.69 14.90 -2.13
N VAL A 163 -7.74 15.87 -3.01
CA VAL A 163 -8.64 17.03 -2.93
C VAL A 163 -9.30 17.27 -4.28
N TYR A 164 -10.42 17.98 -4.30
CA TYR A 164 -11.05 18.42 -5.54
C TYR A 164 -10.69 19.87 -5.86
N GLU A 165 -10.11 20.09 -7.01
CA GLU A 165 -9.83 21.41 -7.57
C GLU A 165 -10.61 21.57 -8.89
N ASN A 166 -11.45 22.57 -9.00
CA ASN A 166 -12.29 22.81 -10.19
C ASN A 166 -13.05 21.56 -10.68
N ASN A 167 -13.65 20.81 -9.76
CA ASN A 167 -14.37 19.55 -9.97
C ASN A 167 -13.49 18.35 -10.38
N VAL A 168 -12.18 18.50 -10.44
CA VAL A 168 -11.23 17.42 -10.74
C VAL A 168 -10.57 16.95 -9.44
N GLU A 169 -10.49 15.65 -9.27
CA GLU A 169 -9.75 15.06 -8.15
C GLU A 169 -8.25 15.22 -8.40
N VAL A 170 -7.53 15.68 -7.39
CA VAL A 170 -6.09 15.94 -7.42
C VAL A 170 -5.46 15.19 -6.26
N GLU A 171 -4.47 14.37 -6.55
CA GLU A 171 -3.66 13.66 -5.55
C GLU A 171 -2.36 14.40 -5.29
N HIS A 172 -2.02 14.54 -4.02
CA HIS A 172 -0.77 15.11 -3.54
C HIS A 172 0.10 14.05 -2.88
N VAL A 173 1.36 14.01 -3.27
CA VAL A 173 2.37 13.07 -2.77
C VAL A 173 3.63 13.83 -2.38
N VAL A 174 4.21 13.49 -1.23
CA VAL A 174 5.52 13.97 -0.80
C VAL A 174 6.37 12.78 -0.41
N GLY A 175 7.58 12.70 -0.95
CA GLY A 175 8.46 11.57 -0.69
C GLY A 175 9.94 11.95 -0.65
N CYS A 176 10.74 10.99 -0.20
CA CYS A 176 12.18 11.07 -0.06
C CYS A 176 12.83 10.10 -1.06
N ILE A 177 13.61 10.65 -2.00
CA ILE A 177 14.38 9.86 -2.96
C ILE A 177 15.52 9.15 -2.25
N GLY A 178 16.25 9.87 -1.38
CA GLY A 178 17.36 9.29 -0.65
C GLY A 178 18.31 10.34 -0.11
N ARG A 179 19.31 9.88 0.62
CA ARG A 179 20.32 10.74 1.24
C ARG A 179 21.36 11.18 0.21
N GLY A 180 21.65 12.49 0.16
CA GLY A 180 22.63 13.13 -0.71
C GLY A 180 22.04 13.73 -1.96
N HIS A 181 22.89 14.04 -2.94
CA HIS A 181 22.56 14.75 -4.16
C HIS A 181 22.45 13.78 -5.35
N TYR A 182 21.43 13.98 -6.17
CA TYR A 182 21.18 13.17 -7.35
C TYR A 182 20.97 14.07 -8.59
N LYS A 183 21.41 13.58 -9.74
CA LYS A 183 20.95 14.09 -11.04
C LYS A 183 19.72 13.29 -11.42
N ILE A 184 18.59 13.95 -11.61
CA ILE A 184 17.36 13.31 -12.10
C ILE A 184 17.38 13.33 -13.62
N ASN A 185 17.24 12.16 -14.24
CA ASN A 185 17.20 11.96 -15.67
C ASN A 185 15.77 11.79 -16.20
N GLY A 186 14.83 11.31 -15.36
CA GLY A 186 13.43 11.15 -15.68
C GLY A 186 12.59 10.92 -14.44
N ALA A 187 11.29 11.18 -14.55
CA ALA A 187 10.29 10.87 -13.51
C ALA A 187 9.09 10.19 -14.16
N TYR A 188 8.56 9.16 -13.50
CA TYR A 188 7.54 8.26 -14.04
C TYR A 188 6.45 7.98 -13.01
N ASP A 189 5.28 7.59 -13.52
CA ASP A 189 4.24 6.92 -12.72
C ASP A 189 4.10 5.48 -13.26
N GLY A 190 4.68 4.54 -12.56
CA GLY A 190 4.94 3.21 -13.08
C GLY A 190 5.92 3.25 -14.26
N GLU A 191 5.48 2.85 -15.44
CA GLU A 191 6.28 2.88 -16.68
C GLU A 191 6.00 4.12 -17.53
N THR A 192 5.03 4.96 -17.16
CA THR A 192 4.63 6.12 -17.95
C THR A 192 5.39 7.36 -17.50
N ASN A 193 6.05 8.05 -18.44
CA ASN A 193 6.73 9.30 -18.13
C ASN A 193 5.71 10.35 -17.64
N ILE A 194 6.04 11.08 -16.59
CA ILE A 194 5.16 12.13 -16.02
C ILE A 194 4.77 13.19 -17.07
N VAL A 195 5.65 13.49 -18.04
CA VAL A 195 5.36 14.45 -19.12
C VAL A 195 4.18 14.01 -19.99
N ASP A 196 3.97 12.70 -20.13
CA ASP A 196 2.91 12.14 -20.97
C ASP A 196 1.56 12.03 -20.22
N ILE A 197 1.56 12.33 -18.91
CA ILE A 197 0.35 12.29 -18.08
C ILE A 197 -0.20 13.71 -17.96
N ALA A 198 -1.33 13.97 -18.61
CA ALA A 198 -1.97 15.28 -18.56
C ALA A 198 -2.32 15.68 -17.11
N GLY A 199 -1.83 16.84 -16.69
CA GLY A 199 -2.08 17.37 -15.34
C GLY A 199 -1.23 16.77 -14.22
N ALA A 200 -0.22 15.95 -14.55
CA ALA A 200 0.79 15.53 -13.60
C ALA A 200 1.90 16.58 -13.48
N SER A 201 2.39 16.76 -12.28
CA SER A 201 3.52 17.65 -11.98
C SER A 201 4.39 17.00 -10.90
N VAL A 202 5.69 17.14 -11.07
CA VAL A 202 6.69 16.67 -10.10
C VAL A 202 7.76 17.75 -9.94
N GLU A 203 8.15 17.99 -8.71
CA GLU A 203 9.24 18.90 -8.34
C GLU A 203 10.19 18.20 -7.38
N VAL A 204 11.49 18.33 -7.62
CA VAL A 204 12.53 17.71 -6.81
C VAL A 204 13.45 18.80 -6.23
N PHE A 205 13.71 18.66 -4.94
CA PHE A 205 14.47 19.62 -4.14
C PHE A 205 15.78 19.01 -3.65
N ARG A 206 16.85 19.79 -3.72
CA ARG A 206 18.15 19.39 -3.17
C ARG A 206 18.16 19.38 -1.64
N PRO A 207 19.06 18.64 -1.02
CA PRO A 207 19.33 18.77 0.41
C PRO A 207 19.48 20.21 0.85
N GLY A 208 18.86 20.59 1.98
CA GLY A 208 18.90 21.94 2.55
C GLY A 208 17.95 22.94 1.90
N VAL A 209 17.20 22.58 0.86
CA VAL A 209 16.22 23.48 0.22
C VAL A 209 14.83 23.27 0.84
N ASP A 210 14.18 24.39 1.17
CA ASP A 210 12.80 24.37 1.67
C ASP A 210 11.83 23.97 0.56
N ILE A 211 11.07 22.90 0.76
CA ILE A 211 10.14 22.37 -0.26
C ILE A 211 8.89 23.23 -0.47
N VAL A 212 8.64 24.24 0.39
CA VAL A 212 7.48 25.14 0.27
C VAL A 212 7.86 26.42 -0.47
N SER A 213 8.99 27.02 -0.09
CA SER A 213 9.41 28.34 -0.58
C SER A 213 10.67 28.34 -1.45
N GLY A 214 11.39 27.21 -1.51
CA GLY A 214 12.60 27.05 -2.28
C GLY A 214 12.32 26.70 -3.75
N GLU A 215 13.32 26.87 -4.60
CA GLU A 215 13.23 26.51 -6.00
C GLU A 215 13.62 25.04 -6.22
N PRO A 216 12.78 24.24 -6.95
CA PRO A 216 13.15 22.90 -7.34
C PRO A 216 14.28 22.95 -8.38
N TYR A 217 15.25 22.06 -8.25
CA TYR A 217 16.31 21.95 -9.28
C TYR A 217 15.91 21.08 -10.48
N PHE A 218 14.83 20.31 -10.33
CA PHE A 218 14.20 19.54 -11.39
C PHE A 218 12.69 19.67 -11.26
N SER A 219 12.01 19.95 -12.36
CA SER A 219 10.55 20.07 -12.38
C SER A 219 9.98 19.60 -13.71
N LEU A 220 8.84 18.94 -13.64
CA LEU A 220 8.00 18.55 -14.78
C LEU A 220 6.57 18.99 -14.53
N GLY A 221 5.88 19.42 -15.57
CA GLY A 221 4.49 19.89 -15.48
C GLY A 221 4.37 21.34 -15.02
N THR A 222 3.29 21.66 -14.34
CA THR A 222 3.01 23.01 -13.80
C THR A 222 3.49 23.13 -12.37
N GLU A 223 3.91 24.32 -11.97
CA GLU A 223 4.33 24.63 -10.59
C GLU A 223 3.29 24.16 -9.56
N ILE A 224 3.77 23.55 -8.48
CA ILE A 224 2.93 23.10 -7.37
C ILE A 224 2.92 24.19 -6.30
N THR A 225 1.85 24.98 -6.23
CA THR A 225 1.72 26.08 -5.27
C THR A 225 1.10 25.67 -3.93
N THR A 226 0.47 24.48 -3.88
CA THR A 226 -0.20 24.00 -2.66
C THR A 226 0.85 23.52 -1.65
N PRO A 227 0.87 24.07 -0.41
CA PRO A 227 1.77 23.58 0.63
C PRO A 227 1.48 22.12 0.99
N PRO A 228 2.52 21.30 1.22
CA PRO A 228 2.35 19.92 1.61
C PRO A 228 1.74 19.80 3.02
N LEU A 229 0.89 18.80 3.20
CA LEU A 229 0.22 18.51 4.46
C LEU A 229 0.54 17.09 4.93
N THR A 230 0.59 16.92 6.22
CA THR A 230 0.47 15.60 6.84
C THR A 230 -1.00 15.34 7.14
N VAL A 231 -1.49 14.16 6.76
CA VAL A 231 -2.92 13.83 6.88
C VAL A 231 -3.16 12.53 7.63
N GLN A 232 -4.28 12.49 8.36
CA GLN A 232 -4.90 11.30 8.89
C GLN A 232 -6.18 11.04 8.09
N HIS A 233 -6.28 9.92 7.42
CA HIS A 233 -7.48 9.52 6.65
C HIS A 233 -8.49 8.80 7.53
N GLN A 234 -9.73 9.29 7.59
CA GLN A 234 -10.84 8.63 8.25
C GLN A 234 -11.63 7.79 7.25
N THR A 235 -11.35 6.49 7.21
CA THR A 235 -11.88 5.57 6.18
C THR A 235 -13.36 5.23 6.34
N SER A 236 -13.95 5.40 7.53
CA SER A 236 -15.38 5.09 7.79
C SER A 236 -16.35 5.97 7.00
N VAL A 237 -15.87 7.05 6.42
CA VAL A 237 -16.68 8.01 5.64
C VAL A 237 -16.92 7.55 4.21
N ASN A 238 -16.06 6.66 3.69
CA ASN A 238 -15.95 6.33 2.27
C ASN A 238 -17.31 6.07 1.60
N GLY A 239 -17.70 6.98 0.70
CA GLY A 239 -18.86 6.85 -0.19
C GLY A 239 -20.23 6.99 0.45
N GLN A 240 -20.34 7.47 1.69
CA GLN A 240 -21.66 7.67 2.31
C GLN A 240 -22.47 8.76 1.60
N VAL A 241 -23.70 8.42 1.24
CA VAL A 241 -24.61 9.33 0.50
C VAL A 241 -25.23 10.35 1.44
N LEU A 242 -25.05 11.63 1.13
CA LEU A 242 -25.72 12.75 1.82
C LEU A 242 -27.16 12.88 1.34
N ARG A 243 -28.10 12.59 2.23
CA ARG A 243 -29.52 12.70 1.89
C ARG A 243 -29.99 14.13 1.89
N PRO A 244 -30.96 14.48 1.00
CA PRO A 244 -31.54 15.82 0.95
C PRO A 244 -32.16 16.26 2.29
N ALA A 245 -32.15 17.56 2.53
CA ALA A 245 -32.80 18.18 3.70
C ALA A 245 -34.31 18.01 3.70
N ASP A 246 -34.89 17.74 2.55
CA ASP A 246 -36.32 17.50 2.42
C ASP A 246 -36.75 16.34 3.27
N THR A 247 -37.85 16.52 3.90
CA THR A 247 -38.65 15.45 4.41
C THR A 247 -38.91 14.47 3.28
N GLN A 248 -38.19 13.36 3.25
CA GLN A 248 -38.63 12.27 2.39
C GLN A 248 -39.99 11.87 2.86
N SER A 249 -41.01 12.15 2.07
CA SER A 249 -42.37 11.77 2.40
C SER A 249 -42.85 10.64 1.51
N LEU A 250 -43.53 9.70 2.12
CA LEU A 250 -44.31 8.69 1.43
C LEU A 250 -45.78 9.02 1.67
N GLU A 251 -46.47 9.47 0.64
CA GLU A 251 -47.93 9.71 0.64
C GLU A 251 -48.55 8.83 -0.43
N GLY A 252 -49.69 8.28 -0.13
CA GLY A 252 -50.42 7.53 -1.15
C GLY A 252 -51.57 6.72 -0.59
N THR A 253 -52.35 6.15 -1.49
CA THR A 253 -53.56 5.40 -1.15
C THR A 253 -53.23 3.90 -1.08
N ASN A 254 -53.54 3.27 0.07
CA ASN A 254 -53.47 1.81 0.30
C ASN A 254 -52.12 1.16 0.14
N TYR A 255 -51.08 1.79 0.67
CA TYR A 255 -49.71 1.31 0.40
C TYR A 255 -48.98 0.66 1.57
N LEU A 256 -49.44 0.83 2.82
CA LEU A 256 -48.71 0.35 3.99
C LEU A 256 -49.61 -0.43 4.94
N HIS A 257 -49.07 -1.46 5.53
CA HIS A 257 -49.62 -2.18 6.68
C HIS A 257 -48.81 -1.86 7.92
N PHE A 258 -49.47 -1.67 9.04
CA PHE A 258 -48.86 -1.52 10.34
C PHE A 258 -49.02 -2.83 11.10
N ALA A 259 -47.90 -3.43 11.53
CA ALA A 259 -47.89 -4.75 12.13
C ALA A 259 -47.29 -4.75 13.55
N TYR A 260 -47.88 -5.58 14.41
CA TYR A 260 -47.34 -5.82 15.73
C TYR A 260 -46.01 -6.61 15.65
N PRO A 261 -44.98 -6.34 16.45
CA PRO A 261 -44.97 -5.31 17.52
C PRO A 261 -44.59 -3.90 17.04
N ASN A 262 -43.88 -3.74 15.90
CA ASN A 262 -43.27 -2.46 15.55
C ASN A 262 -42.97 -2.28 14.06
N GLU A 263 -43.58 -3.07 13.17
CA GLU A 263 -43.27 -3.02 11.74
C GLU A 263 -44.28 -2.22 10.93
N ILE A 264 -43.74 -1.56 9.91
CA ILE A 264 -44.53 -0.96 8.81
C ILE A 264 -44.08 -1.73 7.55
N LEU A 265 -45.07 -2.37 6.89
CA LEU A 265 -44.86 -3.23 5.73
C LEU A 265 -45.43 -2.60 4.48
N ARG A 266 -44.75 -2.74 3.39
CA ARG A 266 -45.24 -2.36 2.05
C ARG A 266 -46.38 -3.30 1.64
N ALA A 267 -47.50 -2.73 1.20
CA ALA A 267 -48.54 -3.54 0.58
C ALA A 267 -48.10 -4.04 -0.80
N SER A 268 -48.57 -5.21 -1.21
CA SER A 268 -48.14 -5.90 -2.46
C SER A 268 -48.37 -5.07 -3.74
N ALA A 269 -49.23 -4.10 -3.70
CA ALA A 269 -49.53 -3.15 -4.82
C ALA A 269 -48.52 -1.98 -4.90
N ASN A 270 -47.61 -1.84 -3.93
CA ASN A 270 -46.66 -0.73 -3.85
C ASN A 270 -45.26 -1.20 -4.18
N ASN A 271 -44.63 -0.58 -5.17
CA ASN A 271 -43.23 -0.89 -5.58
C ASN A 271 -42.22 0.10 -5.03
N THR A 272 -42.55 0.97 -4.08
CA THR A 272 -41.61 1.93 -3.52
C THR A 272 -40.63 1.21 -2.61
N ASP A 273 -39.37 1.31 -2.93
CA ASP A 273 -38.27 0.87 -2.07
C ASP A 273 -38.11 1.87 -0.91
N LEU A 274 -38.38 1.40 0.32
CA LEU A 274 -38.33 2.23 1.52
C LEU A 274 -36.90 2.67 1.86
N THR A 275 -35.90 1.93 1.45
CA THR A 275 -34.49 2.28 1.69
C THR A 275 -34.06 3.54 0.92
N THR A 276 -34.79 3.89 -0.16
CA THR A 276 -34.52 5.12 -0.91
C THR A 276 -34.95 6.38 -0.16
N LYS A 277 -35.88 6.24 0.81
CA LYS A 277 -36.48 7.37 1.52
C LYS A 277 -36.12 7.45 2.99
N PHE A 278 -35.85 6.31 3.65
CA PHE A 278 -35.62 6.24 5.08
C PHE A 278 -34.37 5.41 5.41
N VAL A 279 -33.76 5.69 6.57
CA VAL A 279 -32.63 4.92 7.11
C VAL A 279 -32.81 4.66 8.60
N SER A 280 -32.04 3.71 9.13
CA SER A 280 -31.96 3.49 10.58
C SER A 280 -31.58 4.77 11.31
N ASN A 281 -32.19 4.98 12.47
CA ASN A 281 -32.07 6.16 13.31
C ASN A 281 -32.76 7.44 12.76
N ASP A 282 -33.45 7.40 11.62
CA ASP A 282 -34.32 8.50 11.20
C ASP A 282 -35.44 8.69 12.22
N ARG A 283 -35.93 9.92 12.34
CA ARG A 283 -37.20 10.19 12.99
C ARG A 283 -38.27 10.34 11.90
N VAL A 284 -39.39 9.64 12.07
CA VAL A 284 -40.48 9.60 11.12
C VAL A 284 -41.76 10.12 11.80
N GLU A 285 -42.36 11.16 11.24
CA GLU A 285 -43.71 11.56 11.59
C GLU A 285 -44.70 10.78 10.75
N ILE A 286 -45.63 10.11 11.42
CA ILE A 286 -46.71 9.35 10.80
C ILE A 286 -48.00 10.10 11.04
N THR A 287 -48.70 10.42 9.94
CA THR A 287 -50.02 11.03 9.96
C THR A 287 -50.98 10.25 9.06
N ASN A 288 -52.28 10.41 9.28
CA ASN A 288 -53.35 9.70 8.55
C ASN A 288 -53.25 8.16 8.64
N ALA A 289 -52.68 7.64 9.72
CA ALA A 289 -52.59 6.22 9.99
C ALA A 289 -53.68 5.86 11.02
N SER A 290 -54.87 5.53 10.57
CA SER A 290 -55.96 5.09 11.46
C SER A 290 -56.61 3.81 10.94
N PHE A 291 -57.04 2.94 11.85
CA PHE A 291 -57.74 1.71 11.55
C PHE A 291 -58.97 1.53 12.48
N THR A 292 -59.97 0.80 12.02
CA THR A 292 -61.15 0.49 12.80
C THR A 292 -61.13 -0.97 13.25
N PHE A 293 -61.34 -1.20 14.52
CA PHE A 293 -61.46 -2.51 15.10
C PHE A 293 -62.62 -2.56 16.12
N ASN A 294 -63.51 -3.54 16.01
CA ASN A 294 -64.70 -3.68 16.82
C ASN A 294 -65.56 -2.40 16.92
N GLY A 295 -65.67 -1.66 15.78
CA GLY A 295 -66.50 -0.42 15.70
C GLY A 295 -65.84 0.83 16.30
N GLN A 296 -64.62 0.71 16.82
CA GLN A 296 -63.86 1.83 17.36
C GLN A 296 -62.67 2.14 16.47
N THR A 297 -62.39 3.43 16.21
CA THR A 297 -61.26 3.90 15.42
C THR A 297 -60.07 4.18 16.34
N TYR A 298 -58.91 3.61 15.95
CA TYR A 298 -57.61 3.80 16.60
C TYR A 298 -56.68 4.50 15.61
N ASP A 299 -55.93 5.51 16.03
CA ASP A 299 -54.89 6.14 15.24
C ASP A 299 -53.51 5.62 15.69
N LEU A 300 -52.57 5.59 14.74
CA LEU A 300 -51.15 5.26 14.93
C LEU A 300 -50.25 6.47 14.66
N ASN A 301 -50.85 7.67 14.65
CA ASN A 301 -50.15 8.93 14.39
C ASN A 301 -49.13 9.21 15.51
N GLY A 302 -48.02 9.82 15.13
CA GLY A 302 -46.98 10.17 16.09
C GLY A 302 -45.62 10.32 15.43
N THR A 303 -44.64 10.67 16.25
CA THR A 303 -43.24 10.79 15.82
C THR A 303 -42.42 9.61 16.40
N TYR A 304 -41.87 8.78 15.55
CA TYR A 304 -41.21 7.56 15.89
C TYR A 304 -39.74 7.56 15.47
N SER A 305 -38.92 6.80 16.16
CA SER A 305 -37.53 6.51 15.75
C SER A 305 -37.50 5.24 14.92
N VAL A 306 -36.79 5.25 13.81
CA VAL A 306 -36.61 4.09 12.92
C VAL A 306 -35.49 3.22 13.46
N LEU A 307 -35.78 1.95 13.69
CA LEU A 307 -34.79 0.94 14.13
C LEU A 307 -34.02 0.37 12.95
N SER A 308 -34.73 -0.05 11.90
CA SER A 308 -34.17 -0.62 10.68
C SER A 308 -35.08 -0.38 9.48
N VAL A 309 -34.51 -0.41 8.28
CA VAL A 309 -35.24 -0.28 7.01
C VAL A 309 -34.73 -1.33 6.03
N ALA A 310 -35.65 -2.01 5.38
CA ALA A 310 -35.44 -2.84 4.20
C ALA A 310 -36.28 -2.30 3.03
N ASP A 311 -36.16 -2.86 1.85
CA ASP A 311 -36.88 -2.41 0.65
C ASP A 311 -38.41 -2.50 0.81
N ASP A 312 -38.89 -3.51 1.54
CA ASP A 312 -40.32 -3.83 1.71
C ASP A 312 -40.85 -3.51 3.11
N ARG A 313 -40.02 -3.17 4.08
CA ARG A 313 -40.40 -2.96 5.49
C ARG A 313 -39.54 -1.96 6.25
N MET A 314 -40.10 -1.43 7.32
CA MET A 314 -39.45 -0.56 8.28
C MET A 314 -39.82 -1.03 9.70
N ALA A 315 -38.84 -1.18 10.58
CA ALA A 315 -39.08 -1.42 12.00
C ALA A 315 -38.87 -0.12 12.80
N LEU A 316 -39.76 0.14 13.76
CA LEU A 316 -39.73 1.31 14.67
C LEU A 316 -39.18 0.89 16.05
N SER A 317 -38.51 1.81 16.72
CA SER A 317 -38.01 1.61 18.08
C SER A 317 -39.14 1.87 19.07
N ASN A 318 -39.64 0.82 19.73
CA ASN A 318 -40.65 0.87 20.79
C ASN A 318 -41.84 1.81 20.51
N PRO A 319 -42.60 1.63 19.40
CA PRO A 319 -43.64 2.56 19.00
C PRO A 319 -44.81 2.64 20.01
N ALA A 320 -45.02 1.59 20.81
CA ALA A 320 -46.07 1.58 21.87
C ALA A 320 -45.78 2.58 23.00
N ALA A 321 -44.53 2.97 23.20
CA ALA A 321 -44.18 4.03 24.14
C ALA A 321 -44.58 5.41 23.66
N VAL A 322 -44.66 5.61 22.32
CA VAL A 322 -45.08 6.86 21.69
C VAL A 322 -46.62 6.90 21.56
N ASN A 323 -47.17 5.82 21.04
CA ASN A 323 -48.63 5.69 20.88
C ASN A 323 -49.09 4.30 21.31
N PRO A 324 -49.78 4.18 22.50
CA PRO A 324 -50.24 2.92 23.03
C PRO A 324 -51.19 2.10 22.12
N ASN A 325 -51.80 2.74 21.12
CA ASN A 325 -52.67 2.08 20.14
C ASN A 325 -51.91 1.00 19.32
N TRP A 326 -50.59 1.05 19.26
CA TRP A 326 -49.77 -0.02 18.63
C TRP A 326 -50.02 -1.38 19.27
N LEU A 327 -50.35 -1.42 20.55
CA LEU A 327 -50.67 -2.66 21.26
C LEU A 327 -51.97 -3.28 20.75
N LYS A 328 -52.89 -2.48 20.19
CA LYS A 328 -54.15 -2.97 19.62
C LYS A 328 -53.96 -3.79 18.35
N LEU A 329 -52.83 -3.62 17.65
CA LEU A 329 -52.52 -4.45 16.50
C LEU A 329 -52.36 -5.93 16.85
N ARG A 330 -52.04 -6.27 18.11
CA ARG A 330 -51.96 -7.63 18.59
C ARG A 330 -53.33 -8.32 18.59
N GLU A 331 -54.42 -7.57 18.70
CA GLU A 331 -55.78 -8.10 18.78
C GLU A 331 -56.34 -8.40 17.37
N LEU A 332 -55.70 -7.88 16.29
CA LEU A 332 -56.10 -8.17 14.92
C LEU A 332 -55.77 -9.61 14.53
N SER A 333 -56.59 -10.23 13.69
CA SER A 333 -56.42 -11.65 13.26
C SER A 333 -55.08 -11.97 12.67
N ASN A 334 -54.53 -11.03 11.90
CA ASN A 334 -53.23 -11.14 11.24
C ASN A 334 -52.12 -10.33 11.96
N GLN A 335 -52.46 -9.76 13.15
CA GLN A 335 -51.58 -8.82 13.87
C GLN A 335 -51.12 -7.61 13.04
N GLN A 336 -51.85 -7.28 12.02
CA GLN A 336 -51.60 -6.13 11.14
C GLN A 336 -52.89 -5.46 10.67
N THR A 337 -52.77 -4.21 10.29
CA THR A 337 -53.90 -3.44 9.70
C THR A 337 -54.19 -3.93 8.29
N SER A 338 -55.40 -3.62 7.80
CA SER A 338 -55.61 -3.51 6.34
C SER A 338 -54.68 -2.47 5.76
N ALA A 339 -54.47 -2.46 4.43
CA ALA A 339 -53.63 -1.45 3.79
C ALA A 339 -54.19 -0.05 4.06
N LEU A 340 -53.36 0.79 4.65
CA LEU A 340 -53.66 2.20 4.98
C LEU A 340 -52.98 3.15 4.01
N SER A 341 -53.40 4.39 4.04
CA SER A 341 -52.86 5.50 3.23
C SER A 341 -52.24 6.57 4.13
N PRO A 342 -51.24 6.22 4.93
CA PRO A 342 -50.59 7.16 5.81
C PRO A 342 -49.73 8.13 5.03
N LYS A 343 -49.37 9.22 5.70
CA LYS A 343 -48.23 10.05 5.31
C LYS A 343 -47.09 9.75 6.29
N LEU A 344 -45.97 9.27 5.77
CA LEU A 344 -44.74 9.13 6.48
C LEU A 344 -43.78 10.24 6.05
N SER A 345 -43.37 11.07 6.98
CA SER A 345 -42.40 12.14 6.69
C SER A 345 -41.20 11.98 7.58
N SER A 346 -40.03 11.85 6.98
CA SER A 346 -38.77 11.88 7.75
C SER A 346 -38.57 13.29 8.30
N ILE A 347 -38.42 13.42 9.60
CA ILE A 347 -38.24 14.71 10.29
C ILE A 347 -36.88 14.72 11.01
N GLY A 348 -36.26 15.89 11.04
CA GLY A 348 -35.00 16.13 11.73
C GLY A 348 -33.83 16.30 10.79
N GLU A 349 -32.74 16.67 11.38
CA GLU A 349 -31.49 16.93 10.67
C GLU A 349 -30.82 15.61 10.29
N LYS A 350 -30.53 15.41 9.01
CA LYS A 350 -29.88 14.19 8.50
C LYS A 350 -28.38 14.35 8.53
N TRP A 351 -27.80 14.25 9.72
CA TRP A 351 -26.38 14.24 9.89
C TRP A 351 -25.79 12.86 9.60
N ILE A 352 -24.71 12.83 8.84
CA ILE A 352 -23.82 11.68 8.68
C ILE A 352 -22.61 11.88 9.59
N GLY A 353 -22.27 10.87 10.34
CA GLY A 353 -21.28 10.92 11.43
C GLY A 353 -21.98 10.91 12.81
N PRO A 354 -21.27 11.23 13.91
CA PRO A 354 -19.95 11.84 13.95
C PRO A 354 -18.80 10.84 13.66
N PHE A 355 -17.77 11.29 12.96
CA PHE A 355 -16.53 10.58 12.74
C PHE A 355 -15.43 11.24 13.55
N ILE A 356 -14.63 10.45 14.27
CA ILE A 356 -13.56 10.96 15.12
C ILE A 356 -12.27 11.08 14.33
N LEU A 357 -11.61 12.23 14.43
CA LEU A 357 -10.23 12.48 14.06
C LEU A 357 -9.45 12.69 15.35
N ASP A 358 -8.61 11.73 15.71
CA ASP A 358 -7.98 11.62 17.03
C ASP A 358 -6.54 12.17 17.06
N ASN A 359 -5.98 12.63 15.93
CA ASN A 359 -4.67 13.24 15.89
C ASN A 359 -4.67 14.59 16.64
N ILE A 360 -3.77 14.69 17.62
CA ILE A 360 -3.64 15.88 18.49
C ILE A 360 -2.98 17.09 17.81
N GLU A 361 -2.22 16.87 16.72
CA GLU A 361 -1.57 17.93 15.95
C GLU A 361 -2.46 18.52 14.86
N ARG A 362 -3.58 17.87 14.59
CA ARG A 362 -4.54 18.33 13.60
C ARG A 362 -5.02 19.74 13.86
N SER A 363 -4.93 20.58 12.85
CA SER A 363 -5.43 21.97 12.84
C SER A 363 -6.30 22.29 11.63
N ARG A 364 -6.51 21.33 10.72
CA ARG A 364 -7.37 21.46 9.53
C ARG A 364 -8.21 20.21 9.35
N VAL A 365 -9.34 20.37 8.71
CA VAL A 365 -10.22 19.28 8.26
C VAL A 365 -10.47 19.44 6.77
N LEU A 366 -10.21 18.39 6.00
CA LEU A 366 -10.50 18.32 4.58
C LEU A 366 -11.65 17.34 4.36
N CYS A 367 -12.75 17.81 3.79
CA CYS A 367 -13.91 16.98 3.45
C CYS A 367 -14.13 16.98 1.96
N ASN A 368 -14.04 15.81 1.33
CA ASN A 368 -14.28 15.64 -0.10
C ASN A 368 -15.71 15.19 -0.37
N PHE A 369 -16.42 15.97 -1.14
CA PHE A 369 -17.78 15.67 -1.58
C PHE A 369 -17.82 15.54 -3.09
N VAL A 370 -18.55 14.52 -3.59
CA VAL A 370 -18.63 14.24 -5.03
C VAL A 370 -20.01 13.81 -5.46
N ALA A 371 -20.45 14.34 -6.58
CA ALA A 371 -21.60 13.89 -7.36
C ALA A 371 -21.07 13.23 -8.64
N THR A 372 -20.90 11.92 -8.62
CA THR A 372 -20.27 11.15 -9.71
C THR A 372 -21.09 11.20 -11.00
N ASN A 373 -22.41 11.26 -10.90
CA ASN A 373 -23.35 11.30 -12.02
C ASN A 373 -23.70 12.72 -12.48
N GLY A 374 -23.10 13.75 -11.84
CA GLY A 374 -23.42 15.14 -12.06
C GLY A 374 -24.56 15.64 -11.18
N LEU A 375 -24.84 16.95 -11.30
CA LEU A 375 -25.91 17.65 -10.57
C LEU A 375 -26.77 18.42 -11.59
N TYR A 376 -27.91 17.82 -12.01
CA TYR A 376 -28.75 18.38 -13.04
C TYR A 376 -30.21 17.90 -12.93
N THR A 377 -31.12 18.64 -13.58
CA THR A 377 -32.49 18.24 -13.77
C THR A 377 -32.77 18.00 -15.24
N VAL A 378 -33.77 17.17 -15.56
CA VAL A 378 -34.28 17.00 -16.91
C VAL A 378 -35.80 17.32 -16.88
N SER A 379 -36.20 18.31 -17.64
CA SER A 379 -37.64 18.66 -17.81
C SER A 379 -38.34 17.64 -18.72
N ALA A 380 -39.66 17.63 -18.71
CA ALA A 380 -40.47 16.78 -19.59
C ALA A 380 -40.18 16.99 -21.10
N GLY A 381 -39.68 18.16 -21.49
CA GLY A 381 -39.23 18.48 -22.85
C GLY A 381 -37.77 18.13 -23.15
N GLY A 382 -37.05 17.42 -22.24
CA GLY A 382 -35.66 17.01 -22.40
C GLY A 382 -34.62 18.10 -22.10
N ASN A 383 -35.03 19.31 -21.72
CA ASN A 383 -34.09 20.38 -21.38
C ASN A 383 -33.44 20.10 -20.02
N GLN A 384 -32.14 20.25 -19.98
CA GLN A 384 -31.33 20.07 -18.77
C GLN A 384 -31.12 21.41 -18.05
N GLY A 385 -31.25 21.41 -16.72
CA GLY A 385 -30.97 22.52 -15.83
C GLY A 385 -29.89 22.16 -14.79
N ALA A 386 -29.10 23.12 -14.35
CA ALA A 386 -28.11 22.90 -13.29
C ALA A 386 -28.79 22.82 -11.92
N VAL A 387 -28.26 21.93 -11.06
CA VAL A 387 -28.65 21.84 -9.64
C VAL A 387 -27.43 22.15 -8.79
N ASN A 388 -27.58 22.99 -7.76
CA ASN A 388 -26.56 23.26 -6.79
C ASN A 388 -26.92 22.56 -5.47
N VAL A 389 -25.93 21.93 -4.83
CA VAL A 389 -26.12 21.27 -3.54
C VAL A 389 -25.26 21.93 -2.49
N THR A 390 -25.88 22.45 -1.43
CA THR A 390 -25.18 23.01 -0.25
C THR A 390 -25.07 21.97 0.83
N ILE A 391 -23.84 21.79 1.32
CA ILE A 391 -23.47 20.85 2.38
C ILE A 391 -22.96 21.68 3.55
N GLU A 392 -23.36 21.32 4.74
CA GLU A 392 -22.87 21.88 6.00
C GLU A 392 -22.04 20.83 6.74
N VAL A 393 -20.86 21.22 7.16
CA VAL A 393 -19.94 20.40 7.96
C VAL A 393 -19.81 21.03 9.33
N GLU A 394 -19.92 20.21 10.35
CA GLU A 394 -19.71 20.58 11.74
C GLU A 394 -18.46 19.87 12.28
N VAL A 395 -17.59 20.63 12.90
CA VAL A 395 -16.36 20.13 13.57
C VAL A 395 -16.45 20.51 15.03
N THR A 396 -16.50 19.53 15.91
CA THR A 396 -16.64 19.70 17.38
C THR A 396 -15.40 19.19 18.09
N PRO A 397 -14.76 19.98 18.98
CA PRO A 397 -13.64 19.49 19.79
C PRO A 397 -14.12 18.41 20.76
N VAL A 398 -13.36 17.30 20.86
CA VAL A 398 -13.71 16.18 21.72
C VAL A 398 -12.55 15.70 22.55
N ASN A 399 -12.85 15.10 23.71
CA ASN A 399 -11.87 14.42 24.56
C ASN A 399 -11.57 13.00 24.06
N GLU A 400 -10.75 12.25 24.78
CA GLU A 400 -10.40 10.87 24.44
C GLU A 400 -11.59 9.90 24.39
N SER A 401 -12.64 10.17 25.14
CA SER A 401 -13.88 9.37 25.13
C SER A 401 -14.85 9.77 24.01
N GLY A 402 -14.50 10.79 23.19
CA GLY A 402 -15.37 11.31 22.14
C GLY A 402 -16.43 12.30 22.61
N ALA A 403 -16.44 12.68 23.89
CA ALA A 403 -17.37 13.68 24.41
C ALA A 403 -16.92 15.09 24.02
N ALA A 404 -17.90 15.95 23.66
CA ALA A 404 -17.65 17.35 23.29
C ALA A 404 -17.05 18.14 24.46
N ILE A 405 -15.99 18.91 24.20
CA ILE A 405 -15.29 19.76 25.17
C ILE A 405 -15.32 21.24 24.81
N GLY A 406 -15.98 21.61 23.71
CA GLY A 406 -16.10 23.00 23.25
C GLY A 406 -17.22 23.18 22.25
N ASN A 407 -17.36 24.41 21.76
CA ASN A 407 -18.40 24.76 20.78
C ASN A 407 -18.05 24.21 19.39
N PRO A 408 -19.06 23.75 18.64
CA PRO A 408 -18.89 23.30 17.26
C PRO A 408 -18.56 24.47 16.34
N MET A 409 -17.71 24.22 15.35
CA MET A 409 -17.48 25.09 14.21
C MET A 409 -18.27 24.57 13.01
N LEU A 410 -19.04 25.44 12.37
CA LEU A 410 -19.83 25.14 11.19
C LEU A 410 -19.26 25.82 9.96
N LYS A 411 -19.21 25.11 8.84
CA LYS A 411 -18.84 25.66 7.54
C LYS A 411 -19.64 25.02 6.43
N GLN A 412 -20.00 25.79 5.43
CA GLN A 412 -20.77 25.32 4.28
C GLN A 412 -19.93 25.30 3.02
N ILE A 413 -20.21 24.34 2.14
CA ILE A 413 -19.68 24.24 0.79
C ILE A 413 -20.82 24.02 -0.20
N ILE A 414 -20.69 24.59 -1.41
CA ILE A 414 -21.68 24.45 -2.48
C ILE A 414 -21.04 23.69 -3.64
N LEU A 415 -21.60 22.54 -3.95
CA LEU A 415 -21.32 21.84 -5.21
C LEU A 415 -22.16 22.47 -6.30
N LYS A 416 -21.51 23.10 -7.27
CA LYS A 416 -22.18 23.80 -8.39
C LYS A 416 -22.35 22.82 -9.56
N GLY A 417 -23.60 22.46 -9.82
CA GLY A 417 -23.95 21.64 -10.96
C GLY A 417 -23.77 22.34 -12.30
N SER A 418 -23.84 21.58 -13.36
CA SER A 418 -23.89 22.09 -14.73
C SER A 418 -25.12 21.54 -15.45
N ALA A 419 -25.59 22.23 -16.47
CA ALA A 419 -26.68 21.74 -17.32
C ALA A 419 -26.26 20.60 -18.26
N LYS A 420 -25.15 19.87 -17.92
CA LYS A 420 -24.63 18.73 -18.68
C LYS A 420 -24.76 17.47 -17.84
N SER A 421 -25.36 16.44 -18.42
CA SER A 421 -25.46 15.12 -17.82
C SER A 421 -24.11 14.45 -17.68
N ARG A 422 -23.95 13.60 -16.66
CA ARG A 422 -22.77 12.74 -16.41
C ARG A 422 -21.44 13.48 -16.26
N GLN A 423 -21.46 14.76 -15.94
CA GLN A 423 -20.25 15.48 -15.58
C GLN A 423 -20.05 15.40 -14.07
N THR A 424 -19.02 14.69 -13.63
CA THR A 424 -18.65 14.62 -12.20
C THR A 424 -18.47 16.03 -11.64
N VAL A 425 -19.08 16.28 -10.48
CA VAL A 425 -18.92 17.52 -9.71
C VAL A 425 -18.32 17.14 -8.37
N GLY A 426 -17.13 17.64 -8.09
CA GLY A 426 -16.44 17.39 -6.84
C GLY A 426 -15.96 18.68 -6.20
N ALA A 427 -15.97 18.75 -4.88
CA ALA A 427 -15.44 19.87 -4.13
C ALA A 427 -14.84 19.40 -2.79
N THR A 428 -13.76 20.05 -2.38
CA THR A 428 -13.14 19.86 -1.07
C THR A 428 -13.46 21.06 -0.18
N LEU A 429 -14.08 20.80 0.96
CA LEU A 429 -14.15 21.78 2.04
C LEU A 429 -12.85 21.73 2.82
N ASP A 430 -12.06 22.76 2.72
CA ASP A 430 -10.87 22.96 3.54
C ASP A 430 -11.20 23.92 4.68
N MET A 431 -11.05 23.45 5.90
CA MET A 431 -11.45 24.17 7.09
C MET A 431 -10.27 24.20 8.09
N VAL A 432 -9.73 25.39 8.30
CA VAL A 432 -8.82 25.62 9.44
C VAL A 432 -9.66 25.64 10.71
N THR A 433 -9.23 24.89 11.71
CA THR A 433 -9.96 24.68 12.96
C THR A 433 -9.03 24.85 14.16
N PHE A 434 -9.54 24.59 15.37
CA PHE A 434 -8.73 24.42 16.56
C PHE A 434 -7.76 23.24 16.41
N GLN A 435 -6.69 23.23 17.18
CA GLN A 435 -5.76 22.10 17.24
C GLN A 435 -6.33 20.99 18.14
N GLY A 436 -6.09 19.74 17.78
CA GLY A 436 -6.42 18.58 18.59
C GLY A 436 -7.54 17.71 18.03
N ARG A 437 -8.03 16.80 18.85
CA ARG A 437 -9.07 15.82 18.49
C ARG A 437 -10.40 16.47 18.19
N CYS A 438 -11.11 15.96 17.21
CA CYS A 438 -12.44 16.43 16.89
C CYS A 438 -13.36 15.30 16.40
N SER A 439 -14.65 15.54 16.52
CA SER A 439 -15.68 14.83 15.79
C SER A 439 -16.15 15.68 14.60
N VAL A 440 -16.38 15.02 13.47
CA VAL A 440 -16.83 15.67 12.23
C VAL A 440 -18.11 15.00 11.76
N ARG A 441 -19.12 15.81 11.44
CA ARG A 441 -20.36 15.34 10.83
C ARG A 441 -20.76 16.28 9.71
N ALA A 442 -21.48 15.76 8.72
CA ALA A 442 -21.93 16.55 7.60
C ALA A 442 -23.41 16.29 7.29
N ARG A 443 -24.09 17.29 6.76
CA ARG A 443 -25.46 17.18 6.27
C ARG A 443 -25.65 17.97 4.99
N ARG A 444 -26.57 17.56 4.17
CA ARG A 444 -27.06 18.32 3.01
C ARG A 444 -28.17 19.25 3.44
N LEU A 445 -28.03 20.54 3.09
CA LEU A 445 -29.04 21.56 3.39
C LEU A 445 -30.03 21.77 2.24
N THR A 446 -29.60 21.46 1.00
CA THR A 446 -30.41 21.69 -0.19
C THR A 446 -31.45 20.60 -0.39
N PRO A 447 -32.71 20.93 -0.58
CA PRO A 447 -33.77 20.01 -0.96
C PRO A 447 -33.55 19.44 -2.38
N THR A 448 -34.20 18.31 -2.67
CA THR A 448 -34.30 17.78 -4.03
C THR A 448 -35.32 18.62 -4.80
N PRO A 449 -34.96 19.11 -5.99
CA PRO A 449 -35.91 19.90 -6.80
C PRO A 449 -37.18 19.10 -7.18
N ALA A 450 -38.35 19.74 -7.08
CA ALA A 450 -39.62 19.12 -7.41
C ALA A 450 -39.87 19.10 -8.94
N VAL A 451 -39.03 18.34 -9.67
CA VAL A 451 -39.15 18.16 -11.12
C VAL A 451 -39.13 16.66 -11.47
N THR A 452 -39.54 16.31 -12.68
CA THR A 452 -39.82 14.92 -13.09
C THR A 452 -38.58 14.01 -13.03
N THR A 453 -37.40 14.55 -13.34
CA THR A 453 -36.15 13.79 -13.27
C THR A 453 -35.06 14.67 -12.70
N VAL A 454 -34.49 14.22 -11.59
CA VAL A 454 -33.40 14.90 -10.88
C VAL A 454 -32.24 13.95 -10.68
N VAL A 455 -31.05 14.41 -10.97
CA VAL A 455 -29.79 13.75 -10.59
C VAL A 455 -29.03 14.69 -9.66
N ASP A 456 -29.06 14.38 -8.37
CA ASP A 456 -28.55 15.26 -7.30
C ASP A 456 -27.93 14.49 -6.14
N GLU A 457 -27.58 13.22 -6.36
CA GLU A 457 -26.88 12.40 -5.37
C GLU A 457 -25.48 12.94 -5.13
N VAL A 458 -25.17 13.21 -3.86
CA VAL A 458 -23.82 13.60 -3.41
C VAL A 458 -23.33 12.60 -2.37
N LYS A 459 -22.08 12.19 -2.53
CA LYS A 459 -21.37 11.29 -1.61
C LYS A 459 -20.30 12.06 -0.84
N TRP A 460 -20.15 11.73 0.42
CA TRP A 460 -18.99 12.13 1.21
C TRP A 460 -17.88 11.09 0.98
N GLN A 461 -16.95 11.46 0.11
CA GLN A 461 -15.97 10.50 -0.40
C GLN A 461 -14.78 10.26 0.55
N ALA A 462 -14.25 11.34 1.13
CA ALA A 462 -13.12 11.24 2.04
C ALA A 462 -13.16 12.32 3.12
N LEU A 463 -12.59 11.99 4.26
CA LEU A 463 -12.38 12.89 5.39
C LEU A 463 -10.93 12.78 5.86
N TYR A 464 -10.22 13.90 5.87
CA TYR A 464 -8.87 13.98 6.40
C TYR A 464 -8.77 14.98 7.53
N GLY A 465 -8.11 14.56 8.62
CA GLY A 465 -7.54 15.48 9.59
C GLY A 465 -6.13 15.87 9.13
N ALA A 466 -5.86 17.16 8.98
CA ALA A 466 -4.62 17.62 8.38
C ALA A 466 -3.91 18.65 9.27
N TYR A 467 -2.59 18.73 9.10
CA TYR A 467 -1.73 19.76 9.68
C TYR A 467 -0.54 20.05 8.76
N PRO A 468 0.09 21.22 8.84
CA PRO A 468 1.27 21.51 8.06
C PRO A 468 2.38 20.50 8.31
N LEU A 469 3.19 20.23 7.29
CA LEU A 469 4.36 19.38 7.44
C LEU A 469 5.29 19.98 8.52
N GLN A 470 5.77 19.15 9.45
CA GLN A 470 6.58 19.63 10.59
C GLN A 470 7.96 20.12 10.16
N SER A 471 8.58 19.46 9.18
CA SER A 471 9.82 19.90 8.57
C SER A 471 9.61 20.13 7.08
N THR A 472 10.02 21.27 6.59
CA THR A 472 10.01 21.64 5.17
C THR A 472 11.41 21.69 4.57
N VAL A 473 12.45 21.60 5.43
CA VAL A 473 13.87 21.55 5.04
C VAL A 473 14.45 20.20 5.48
N TYR A 474 15.04 19.49 4.54
CA TYR A 474 15.71 18.21 4.73
C TYR A 474 17.20 18.41 4.41
N GLU A 475 18.02 18.51 5.45
CA GLU A 475 19.43 18.95 5.32
C GLU A 475 20.31 17.99 4.51
N HIS A 476 19.97 16.70 4.53
CA HIS A 476 20.81 15.66 3.93
C HIS A 476 20.12 14.85 2.86
N GLU A 477 18.81 15.03 2.65
CA GLU A 477 17.97 14.23 1.79
C GLU A 477 17.50 15.01 0.56
N THR A 478 17.47 14.34 -0.58
CA THR A 478 16.77 14.81 -1.77
C THR A 478 15.32 14.37 -1.66
N VAL A 479 14.40 15.32 -1.73
CA VAL A 479 12.97 15.11 -1.56
C VAL A 479 12.21 15.58 -2.80
N PHE A 480 11.00 15.03 -2.99
CA PHE A 480 10.13 15.45 -4.07
C PHE A 480 8.71 15.70 -3.58
N ARG A 481 7.98 16.51 -4.33
CA ARG A 481 6.53 16.60 -4.26
C ARG A 481 5.93 16.36 -5.63
N ALA A 482 4.80 15.67 -5.66
CA ALA A 482 4.07 15.39 -6.87
C ALA A 482 2.60 15.75 -6.70
N ARG A 483 2.00 16.22 -7.80
CA ARG A 483 0.58 16.57 -7.89
C ARG A 483 0.03 16.00 -9.19
N THR A 484 -1.03 15.22 -9.10
CA THR A 484 -1.59 14.56 -10.28
C THR A 484 -3.10 14.72 -10.33
N TYR A 485 -3.61 15.22 -11.45
CA TYR A 485 -5.05 15.27 -11.72
C TYR A 485 -5.58 13.90 -12.12
N ALA A 486 -6.79 13.55 -11.63
CA ALA A 486 -7.55 12.43 -12.15
C ALA A 486 -8.07 12.78 -13.54
N THR A 487 -7.40 12.27 -14.58
CA THR A 487 -7.85 12.37 -15.97
C THR A 487 -8.52 11.07 -16.40
N THR A 488 -9.22 11.08 -17.54
CA THR A 488 -9.86 9.88 -18.11
C THR A 488 -8.89 8.73 -18.40
N GLY A 489 -7.59 8.99 -18.49
CA GLY A 489 -6.52 8.00 -18.62
C GLY A 489 -5.79 7.69 -17.31
N ALA A 490 -5.94 8.53 -16.28
CA ALA A 490 -5.31 8.41 -14.98
C ALA A 490 -6.34 8.12 -13.90
N LEU A 491 -7.23 7.18 -14.15
CA LEU A 491 -8.33 6.85 -13.25
C LEU A 491 -7.84 6.43 -11.86
N SER A 492 -8.49 6.97 -10.89
CA SER A 492 -8.36 6.94 -9.44
C SER A 492 -8.29 5.56 -8.76
N VAL A 493 -8.19 4.46 -9.50
CA VAL A 493 -8.31 3.09 -8.98
C VAL A 493 -6.96 2.45 -8.71
N LYS A 494 -5.87 3.01 -9.22
CA LYS A 494 -4.50 2.52 -8.94
C LYS A 494 -3.77 3.50 -8.03
N SER A 495 -3.13 2.98 -6.99
CA SER A 495 -2.11 3.72 -6.26
C SER A 495 -1.03 4.19 -7.24
N ARG A 496 -0.63 5.45 -7.14
CA ARG A 496 0.46 6.00 -7.94
C ARG A 496 1.77 5.32 -7.57
N LYS A 497 2.62 5.14 -8.58
CA LYS A 497 3.97 4.58 -8.42
C LYS A 497 4.97 5.58 -8.97
N ILE A 498 5.20 6.64 -8.20
CA ILE A 498 6.17 7.66 -8.59
C ILE A 498 7.57 7.07 -8.46
N ASN A 499 8.31 7.09 -9.55
CA ASN A 499 9.69 6.61 -9.60
C ASN A 499 10.57 7.53 -10.46
N PHE A 500 11.88 7.41 -10.28
CA PHE A 500 12.85 8.31 -10.89
C PHE A 500 14.02 7.53 -11.48
N ASP A 501 14.40 7.90 -12.70
CA ASP A 501 15.72 7.58 -13.21
C ASP A 501 16.70 8.62 -12.68
N LEU A 502 17.68 8.16 -11.93
CA LEU A 502 18.62 9.05 -11.26
C LEU A 502 20.06 8.55 -11.32
N GLN A 503 20.98 9.46 -11.05
CA GLN A 503 22.40 9.15 -10.89
C GLN A 503 22.97 9.92 -9.70
N ARG A 504 23.71 9.21 -8.83
CA ARG A 504 24.38 9.81 -7.67
C ARG A 504 25.34 10.92 -8.10
N MET A 505 25.32 12.03 -7.38
CA MET A 505 26.30 13.11 -7.54
C MET A 505 27.29 13.08 -6.36
N LEU A 506 28.57 12.98 -6.68
CA LEU A 506 29.65 12.89 -5.70
C LEU A 506 30.82 13.81 -6.07
N PRO A 507 31.65 14.19 -5.08
CA PRO A 507 32.98 14.71 -5.36
C PRO A 507 33.79 13.65 -6.14
N THR A 508 34.54 14.08 -7.14
CA THR A 508 35.40 13.20 -7.95
C THR A 508 36.86 13.59 -7.78
N TYR A 509 37.77 12.66 -8.05
CA TYR A 509 39.21 12.93 -7.93
C TYR A 509 39.76 13.45 -9.26
N LYS A 510 40.27 14.66 -9.23
CA LYS A 510 40.88 15.32 -10.39
C LYS A 510 42.15 16.05 -10.00
N ASN A 511 43.19 15.93 -10.82
CA ASN A 511 44.45 16.65 -10.62
C ASN A 511 45.11 16.45 -9.24
N GLY A 512 44.99 15.23 -8.67
CA GLY A 512 45.59 14.90 -7.39
C GLY A 512 44.77 15.26 -6.16
N ALA A 513 43.55 15.77 -6.32
CA ALA A 513 42.67 16.16 -5.21
C ALA A 513 41.21 15.83 -5.47
N MET A 514 40.42 15.71 -4.39
CA MET A 514 38.97 15.62 -4.50
C MET A 514 38.38 16.99 -4.87
N THR A 515 37.42 16.98 -5.79
CA THR A 515 36.68 18.21 -6.14
C THR A 515 35.74 18.63 -5.02
N THR A 516 35.47 19.92 -4.93
CA THR A 516 34.41 20.45 -4.07
C THR A 516 33.05 20.41 -4.75
N GLU A 517 33.03 20.44 -6.08
CA GLU A 517 31.82 20.31 -6.89
C GLU A 517 31.42 18.83 -7.01
N LEU A 518 30.11 18.63 -7.07
CA LEU A 518 29.50 17.30 -7.23
C LEU A 518 29.23 17.00 -8.69
N PHE A 519 29.65 15.83 -9.14
CA PHE A 519 29.44 15.36 -10.51
C PHE A 519 28.64 14.05 -10.49
N PRO A 520 27.73 13.85 -11.48
CA PRO A 520 27.05 12.57 -11.60
C PRO A 520 28.05 11.47 -11.96
N THR A 521 28.08 10.41 -11.17
CA THR A 521 29.06 9.34 -11.32
C THR A 521 28.49 7.97 -10.99
N SER A 522 28.95 6.95 -11.69
CA SER A 522 28.76 5.54 -11.37
C SER A 522 30.08 4.82 -11.05
N SER A 523 31.18 5.59 -10.92
CA SER A 523 32.51 5.07 -10.61
C SER A 523 32.55 4.38 -9.25
N PHE A 524 33.06 3.16 -9.21
CA PHE A 524 33.27 2.45 -7.94
C PHE A 524 34.24 3.20 -7.02
N ALA A 525 35.23 3.89 -7.57
CA ALA A 525 36.21 4.64 -6.80
C ALA A 525 35.55 5.82 -6.05
N ASP A 526 34.71 6.61 -6.76
CA ASP A 526 33.95 7.70 -6.14
C ASP A 526 32.96 7.17 -5.10
N ALA A 527 32.28 6.03 -5.39
CA ALA A 527 31.37 5.39 -4.45
C ALA A 527 32.10 4.91 -3.19
N LEU A 528 33.25 4.22 -3.35
CA LEU A 528 34.05 3.73 -2.22
C LEU A 528 34.55 4.86 -1.32
N VAL A 529 35.11 5.91 -1.92
CA VAL A 529 35.61 7.07 -1.16
C VAL A 529 34.46 7.77 -0.43
N SER A 530 33.33 7.95 -1.10
CA SER A 530 32.16 8.54 -0.47
C SER A 530 31.62 7.69 0.68
N MET A 531 31.49 6.38 0.50
CA MET A 531 31.04 5.45 1.55
C MET A 531 32.02 5.42 2.73
N ALA A 532 33.33 5.45 2.47
CA ALA A 532 34.34 5.41 3.50
C ALA A 532 34.36 6.69 4.37
N LEU A 533 34.18 7.86 3.77
CA LEU A 533 34.17 9.15 4.46
C LEU A 533 32.82 9.47 5.12
N ASP A 534 31.74 8.76 4.75
CA ASP A 534 30.41 9.01 5.26
C ASP A 534 30.31 8.71 6.77
N ASP A 535 29.69 9.63 7.53
CA ASP A 535 29.56 9.56 8.98
C ASP A 535 28.60 8.48 9.49
N LYS A 536 27.76 7.94 8.64
CA LYS A 536 26.81 6.84 8.94
C LYS A 536 27.31 5.49 8.45
N ILE A 537 28.12 5.46 7.38
CA ILE A 537 28.60 4.22 6.73
C ILE A 537 30.01 3.86 7.22
N GLY A 538 31.02 4.47 6.65
CA GLY A 538 32.43 4.08 6.89
C GLY A 538 33.07 4.77 8.06
N ARG A 539 32.71 5.99 8.36
CA ARG A 539 33.24 6.84 9.45
C ARG A 539 34.76 6.92 9.44
N ARG A 540 35.38 6.90 8.24
CA ARG A 540 36.82 7.01 8.07
C ARG A 540 37.22 8.45 7.83
N THR A 541 38.46 8.76 8.19
CA THR A 541 39.09 10.02 7.82
C THR A 541 39.81 9.89 6.48
N ILE A 542 40.07 11.01 5.83
CA ILE A 542 40.76 11.04 4.53
C ILE A 542 42.19 10.44 4.61
N ASP A 543 42.82 10.52 5.80
CA ASP A 543 44.16 9.96 6.03
C ASP A 543 44.16 8.43 6.12
N GLU A 544 43.02 7.82 6.38
CA GLU A 544 42.83 6.36 6.41
C GLU A 544 42.54 5.76 5.02
N ILE A 545 42.52 6.59 3.97
CA ILE A 545 42.22 6.20 2.60
C ILE A 545 43.41 6.54 1.69
N ASP A 546 43.84 5.62 0.84
CA ASP A 546 44.86 5.89 -0.17
C ASP A 546 44.19 6.27 -1.50
N LEU A 547 43.84 7.53 -1.64
CA LEU A 547 43.15 8.06 -2.84
C LEU A 547 43.91 7.73 -4.12
N GLU A 548 45.23 7.97 -4.14
CA GLU A 548 46.03 7.71 -5.33
C GLU A 548 45.98 6.26 -5.74
N ASN A 549 46.08 5.30 -4.78
CA ASN A 549 45.96 3.88 -5.06
C ASN A 549 44.56 3.56 -5.60
N ILE A 550 43.50 4.03 -4.98
CA ILE A 550 42.12 3.70 -5.38
C ILE A 550 41.83 4.19 -6.80
N TYR A 551 42.17 5.43 -7.14
CA TYR A 551 41.91 5.97 -8.47
C TYR A 551 42.87 5.42 -9.55
N ARG A 552 44.09 5.06 -9.19
CA ARG A 552 44.96 4.30 -10.06
C ARG A 552 44.38 2.91 -10.36
N THR A 553 43.87 2.24 -9.35
CA THR A 553 43.18 0.95 -9.52
C THR A 553 41.95 1.05 -10.40
N TYR A 554 41.18 2.13 -10.26
CA TYR A 554 40.07 2.44 -11.16
C TYR A 554 40.54 2.54 -12.62
N ASN A 555 41.57 3.33 -12.88
CA ASN A 555 42.12 3.46 -14.22
C ASN A 555 42.67 2.13 -14.76
N ASP A 556 43.35 1.35 -13.92
CA ASP A 556 43.85 0.00 -14.29
C ASP A 556 42.70 -0.95 -14.72
N VAL A 557 41.52 -0.87 -14.08
CA VAL A 557 40.34 -1.65 -14.47
C VAL A 557 39.79 -1.16 -15.82
N VAL A 558 39.63 0.15 -15.96
CA VAL A 558 39.11 0.76 -17.19
C VAL A 558 40.03 0.45 -18.38
N ASP A 559 41.33 0.61 -18.20
CA ASP A 559 42.33 0.38 -19.27
C ASP A 559 42.40 -1.11 -19.66
N TYR A 560 42.31 -2.02 -18.68
CA TYR A 560 42.36 -3.45 -18.95
C TYR A 560 41.15 -3.94 -19.76
N PHE A 561 39.94 -3.49 -19.40
CA PHE A 561 38.74 -3.89 -20.10
C PHE A 561 38.40 -2.98 -21.31
N GLY A 562 39.08 -1.85 -21.45
CA GLY A 562 38.89 -0.88 -22.55
C GLY A 562 37.53 -0.14 -22.42
N THR A 563 36.91 -0.15 -21.25
CA THR A 563 35.60 0.51 -21.05
C THR A 563 35.40 0.89 -19.58
N PRO A 564 34.87 2.10 -19.29
CA PRO A 564 34.51 2.50 -17.94
C PRO A 564 33.32 1.69 -17.38
N LEU A 565 32.54 1.03 -18.24
CA LEU A 565 31.41 0.20 -17.83
C LEU A 565 31.83 -0.99 -16.92
N ALA A 566 33.08 -1.45 -17.02
CA ALA A 566 33.61 -2.48 -16.14
C ALA A 566 33.94 -1.98 -14.73
N ALA A 567 33.98 -0.66 -14.54
CA ALA A 567 34.33 0.03 -13.30
C ALA A 567 33.13 0.73 -12.65
N GLU A 568 31.90 0.34 -13.01
CA GLU A 568 30.66 0.87 -12.42
C GLU A 568 30.29 0.11 -11.14
N PHE A 569 29.67 0.85 -10.22
CA PHE A 569 29.05 0.28 -9.03
C PHE A 569 27.74 1.00 -8.75
N CYS A 570 26.62 0.29 -8.90
CA CYS A 570 25.28 0.85 -8.79
C CYS A 570 24.46 0.05 -7.77
N THR A 571 24.26 0.60 -6.59
CA THR A 571 23.54 -0.09 -5.50
C THR A 571 22.76 0.87 -4.62
N THR A 572 21.70 0.38 -4.00
CA THR A 572 20.93 1.08 -2.96
C THR A 572 21.23 0.46 -1.60
N ILE A 573 21.71 1.28 -0.67
CA ILE A 573 22.01 0.88 0.70
C ILE A 573 20.87 1.40 1.59
N ASP A 574 19.99 0.52 1.97
CA ASP A 574 18.84 0.80 2.85
C ASP A 574 18.70 -0.23 3.99
N ASP A 575 19.58 -1.22 4.04
CA ASP A 575 19.71 -2.16 5.14
C ASP A 575 20.62 -1.60 6.24
N THR A 576 20.19 -1.74 7.50
CA THR A 576 20.97 -1.34 8.68
C THR A 576 21.96 -2.42 9.13
N ASN A 577 21.85 -3.63 8.61
CA ASN A 577 22.67 -4.78 9.05
C ASN A 577 23.99 -4.92 8.27
N LEU A 578 24.13 -4.23 7.13
CA LEU A 578 25.35 -4.30 6.32
C LEU A 578 26.49 -3.51 6.98
N SER A 579 27.58 -4.17 7.29
CA SER A 579 28.81 -3.52 7.75
C SER A 579 29.54 -2.82 6.61
N PHE A 580 30.40 -1.84 6.96
CA PHE A 580 31.23 -1.17 5.97
C PHE A 580 32.15 -2.15 5.23
N GLU A 581 32.72 -3.11 5.93
CA GLU A 581 33.59 -4.15 5.37
C GLU A 581 32.84 -5.04 4.36
N GLU A 582 31.59 -5.39 4.62
CA GLU A 582 30.75 -6.13 3.67
C GLU A 582 30.40 -5.29 2.43
N LEU A 583 30.11 -4.01 2.60
CA LEU A 583 29.89 -3.11 1.47
C LEU A 583 31.13 -2.99 0.58
N VAL A 584 32.31 -2.87 1.20
CA VAL A 584 33.58 -2.83 0.46
C VAL A 584 33.85 -4.17 -0.24
N SER A 585 33.53 -5.30 0.38
CA SER A 585 33.64 -6.62 -0.26
C SER A 585 32.73 -6.73 -1.47
N ASN A 586 31.45 -6.37 -1.34
CA ASN A 586 30.48 -6.39 -2.44
C ASN A 586 30.94 -5.50 -3.61
N LEU A 587 31.46 -4.31 -3.29
CA LEU A 587 32.00 -3.40 -4.30
C LEU A 587 33.21 -4.03 -5.00
N CYS A 588 34.13 -4.62 -4.26
CA CYS A 588 35.32 -5.26 -4.81
C CYS A 588 34.96 -6.46 -5.71
N ASP A 589 33.99 -7.26 -5.30
CA ASP A 589 33.49 -8.39 -6.09
C ASP A 589 32.88 -7.93 -7.43
N ALA A 590 32.19 -6.77 -7.43
CA ALA A 590 31.62 -6.19 -8.64
C ALA A 590 32.66 -5.72 -9.66
N VAL A 591 33.85 -5.30 -9.20
CA VAL A 591 34.86 -4.61 -10.03
C VAL A 591 36.23 -5.30 -10.08
N PHE A 592 36.26 -6.58 -9.80
CA PHE A 592 37.47 -7.45 -9.91
C PHE A 592 38.61 -7.05 -8.99
N CYS A 593 38.33 -6.40 -7.88
CA CYS A 593 39.32 -5.90 -6.96
C CYS A 593 39.32 -6.69 -5.63
N THR A 594 40.35 -6.50 -4.88
CA THR A 594 40.43 -6.95 -3.47
C THR A 594 40.87 -5.77 -2.63
N ALA A 595 40.13 -5.53 -1.53
CA ALA A 595 40.47 -4.47 -0.58
C ALA A 595 41.45 -5.01 0.47
N TYR A 596 42.43 -4.19 0.84
CA TYR A 596 43.38 -4.49 1.92
C TYR A 596 43.79 -3.24 2.66
N ARG A 597 44.34 -3.42 3.84
CA ARG A 597 44.91 -2.32 4.64
C ARG A 597 46.42 -2.42 4.71
N GLN A 598 47.07 -1.32 4.41
CA GLN A 598 48.51 -1.20 4.56
C GLN A 598 48.85 0.19 5.15
N ASN A 599 49.64 0.25 6.20
CA ASN A 599 50.00 1.46 6.91
C ASN A 599 48.76 2.25 7.37
N ASN A 600 47.76 1.56 7.89
CA ASN A 600 46.44 2.09 8.32
C ASN A 600 45.58 2.71 7.20
N LYS A 601 45.99 2.58 5.94
CA LYS A 601 45.23 3.08 4.79
C LYS A 601 44.50 1.97 4.07
N LEU A 602 43.24 2.24 3.69
CA LEU A 602 42.45 1.41 2.80
C LEU A 602 43.01 1.54 1.38
N LYS A 603 43.32 0.39 0.78
CA LYS A 603 43.85 0.26 -0.57
C LYS A 603 43.11 -0.82 -1.33
N LEU A 604 43.17 -0.74 -2.66
CA LEU A 604 42.62 -1.71 -3.57
C LEU A 604 43.77 -2.37 -4.39
N TYR A 605 43.57 -3.63 -4.71
CA TYR A 605 44.37 -4.37 -5.66
C TYR A 605 43.44 -4.93 -6.75
N PHE A 606 43.79 -4.63 -8.02
CA PHE A 606 43.09 -5.20 -9.16
C PHE A 606 43.63 -6.57 -9.48
N GLU A 607 42.82 -7.61 -9.37
CA GLU A 607 43.20 -8.97 -9.70
C GLU A 607 43.23 -9.15 -11.24
N ARG A 608 44.40 -9.17 -11.81
CA ARG A 608 44.64 -9.42 -13.24
C ARG A 608 45.78 -10.40 -13.45
N PRO A 609 45.89 -11.08 -14.61
CA PRO A 609 47.05 -11.84 -14.98
C PRO A 609 48.30 -10.95 -14.97
N THR A 610 49.41 -11.48 -14.46
CA THR A 610 50.71 -10.81 -14.45
C THR A 610 51.66 -11.59 -15.32
N ASP A 611 52.43 -10.90 -16.16
CA ASP A 611 53.38 -11.53 -17.07
C ASP A 611 54.63 -12.09 -16.34
N ASN A 612 54.91 -11.56 -15.17
CA ASN A 612 56.07 -11.95 -14.37
C ASN A 612 55.69 -12.44 -12.98
N SER A 613 56.35 -13.48 -12.51
CA SER A 613 56.19 -13.92 -11.13
C SER A 613 56.84 -12.90 -10.18
N VAL A 614 56.12 -12.57 -9.11
CA VAL A 614 56.57 -11.59 -8.11
C VAL A 614 57.59 -12.17 -7.16
N MET A 615 57.53 -13.48 -6.91
CA MET A 615 58.41 -14.16 -5.99
C MET A 615 58.53 -15.64 -6.34
N LEU A 616 59.74 -16.19 -6.23
CA LEU A 616 59.98 -17.60 -6.33
C LEU A 616 60.17 -18.18 -4.92
N PHE A 617 59.31 -19.10 -4.54
CA PHE A 617 59.46 -19.87 -3.30
C PHE A 617 60.34 -21.09 -3.57
N ASN A 618 61.42 -21.22 -2.81
CA ASN A 618 62.32 -22.36 -2.88
C ASN A 618 62.92 -22.67 -1.49
N PHE A 619 63.75 -23.69 -1.38
CA PHE A 619 64.32 -24.11 -0.13
C PHE A 619 65.17 -23.06 0.63
N ARG A 620 65.52 -21.93 0.00
CA ARG A 620 66.26 -20.82 0.62
C ARG A 620 65.38 -19.79 1.30
N ASN A 621 64.13 -19.69 0.91
CA ASN A 621 63.21 -18.68 1.44
C ASN A 621 61.90 -19.27 2.05
N ILE A 622 61.87 -20.62 2.15
CA ILE A 622 60.82 -21.34 2.87
C ILE A 622 61.43 -21.89 4.16
N ILE A 623 60.74 -21.82 5.26
CA ILE A 623 61.14 -22.44 6.53
C ILE A 623 61.24 -23.96 6.31
N PRO A 624 62.36 -24.62 6.65
CA PRO A 624 62.47 -26.06 6.52
C PRO A 624 61.26 -26.77 7.17
N ASP A 625 60.78 -27.82 6.51
CA ASP A 625 59.61 -28.62 6.93
C ASP A 625 58.27 -27.90 7.07
N SER A 626 58.17 -26.64 6.65
CA SER A 626 56.89 -25.89 6.66
C SER A 626 56.06 -26.09 5.40
N TYR A 627 56.65 -26.67 4.33
CA TYR A 627 55.93 -26.91 3.09
C TYR A 627 55.06 -28.17 3.21
N LYS A 628 53.76 -28.00 3.03
CA LYS A 628 52.81 -29.10 3.00
C LYS A 628 51.97 -28.97 1.71
N HIS A 629 51.86 -30.05 0.98
CA HIS A 629 51.03 -30.12 -0.22
C HIS A 629 49.96 -31.19 0.00
N ASP A 630 48.73 -30.75 0.21
CA ASP A 630 47.57 -31.64 0.34
C ASP A 630 46.80 -31.63 -0.99
N LEU A 631 46.64 -32.81 -1.60
CA LEU A 631 45.78 -32.99 -2.76
C LEU A 631 44.46 -33.62 -2.31
N THR A 632 43.36 -32.92 -2.54
CA THR A 632 42.04 -33.45 -2.27
C THR A 632 41.31 -33.68 -3.59
N PHE A 633 40.85 -34.92 -3.81
CA PHE A 633 40.09 -35.28 -5.01
C PHE A 633 38.63 -35.46 -4.65
N GLY A 634 37.72 -34.96 -5.50
CA GLY A 634 36.29 -35.17 -5.35
C GLY A 634 35.70 -34.46 -4.13
N VAL A 635 35.81 -33.14 -4.06
CA VAL A 635 35.22 -32.34 -2.98
C VAL A 635 33.70 -32.29 -3.19
N MET A 636 32.94 -32.37 -2.09
CA MET A 636 31.46 -32.34 -2.12
C MET A 636 30.85 -31.09 -2.80
N ASP A 637 31.64 -30.02 -2.96
CA ASP A 637 31.26 -28.75 -3.56
C ASP A 637 31.84 -28.55 -4.98
N ASP A 638 32.06 -29.63 -5.75
CA ASP A 638 32.46 -29.50 -7.15
C ASP A 638 31.30 -29.00 -8.02
N TYR A 639 31.28 -27.70 -8.23
CA TYR A 639 30.33 -27.05 -9.12
C TYR A 639 30.72 -27.36 -10.58
N ASP A 640 29.75 -27.81 -11.37
CA ASP A 640 29.90 -28.09 -12.81
C ASP A 640 29.39 -26.93 -13.70
N GLY A 641 28.92 -25.84 -13.07
CA GLY A 641 28.42 -24.64 -13.74
C GLY A 641 28.39 -23.43 -12.83
N LEU A 642 27.98 -22.32 -13.42
CA LEU A 642 27.73 -21.05 -12.75
C LEU A 642 26.40 -20.45 -13.25
N ILE A 643 25.58 -19.98 -12.33
CA ILE A 643 24.44 -19.09 -12.61
C ILE A 643 24.79 -17.75 -11.97
N TYR A 644 25.00 -16.74 -12.79
CA TYR A 644 25.31 -15.38 -12.33
C TYR A 644 24.13 -14.47 -12.57
N GLU A 645 23.53 -13.96 -11.49
CA GLU A 645 22.36 -13.06 -11.51
C GLU A 645 22.84 -11.61 -11.41
N TYR A 646 22.33 -10.74 -12.29
CA TYR A 646 22.53 -9.30 -12.23
C TYR A 646 21.20 -8.57 -12.51
N THR A 647 21.15 -7.25 -12.22
CA THR A 647 19.95 -6.42 -12.42
C THR A 647 20.06 -5.64 -13.73
N ASP A 648 19.08 -5.77 -14.63
CA ASP A 648 19.02 -4.98 -15.87
C ASP A 648 18.69 -3.51 -15.55
N PRO A 649 19.43 -2.53 -16.09
CA PRO A 649 19.17 -1.12 -15.81
C PRO A 649 17.92 -0.57 -16.49
N THR A 650 17.31 -1.28 -17.45
CA THR A 650 16.15 -0.78 -18.21
C THR A 650 14.84 -0.98 -17.47
N ASP A 651 14.66 -2.15 -16.86
CA ASP A 651 13.42 -2.55 -16.20
C ASP A 651 13.64 -3.10 -14.78
N ASP A 652 14.90 -3.09 -14.30
CA ASP A 652 15.35 -3.66 -13.04
C ASP A 652 15.02 -5.15 -12.88
N SER A 653 14.78 -5.86 -13.97
CA SER A 653 14.61 -7.29 -13.96
C SER A 653 15.91 -8.00 -13.58
N ARG A 654 15.78 -9.15 -12.94
CA ARG A 654 16.93 -10.01 -12.64
C ARG A 654 17.19 -10.92 -13.80
N ILE A 655 18.40 -10.81 -14.37
CA ILE A 655 18.83 -11.60 -15.52
C ILE A 655 19.88 -12.58 -15.07
N ASN A 656 19.76 -13.84 -15.51
CA ASN A 656 20.67 -14.90 -15.22
C ASN A 656 21.59 -15.21 -16.43
N ILE A 657 22.88 -15.28 -16.16
CA ILE A 657 23.90 -15.75 -17.11
C ILE A 657 24.28 -17.18 -16.71
N TYR A 658 24.09 -18.12 -17.62
CA TYR A 658 24.38 -19.56 -17.40
C TYR A 658 25.71 -19.92 -18.05
N LEU A 659 26.61 -20.53 -17.29
CA LEU A 659 27.90 -21.01 -17.78
C LEU A 659 28.18 -22.46 -17.28
N PRO A 660 28.28 -23.47 -18.18
CA PRO A 660 27.97 -23.40 -19.62
C PRO A 660 26.46 -23.17 -19.87
N ASP A 661 26.10 -22.75 -21.07
CA ASP A 661 24.72 -22.42 -21.45
C ASP A 661 23.73 -23.55 -21.19
N LYS A 662 24.17 -24.80 -21.21
CA LYS A 662 23.34 -25.99 -20.98
C LYS A 662 24.17 -27.10 -20.34
N GLY A 663 23.49 -27.92 -19.54
CA GLY A 663 24.03 -29.20 -19.08
C GLY A 663 24.66 -29.22 -17.69
N ALA A 664 24.73 -28.10 -17.00
CA ALA A 664 25.16 -28.09 -15.60
C ALA A 664 24.10 -28.77 -14.72
N LYS A 665 24.57 -29.71 -13.85
CA LYS A 665 23.72 -30.40 -12.89
C LYS A 665 23.82 -29.82 -11.49
N ASN A 666 24.96 -29.23 -11.15
CA ASN A 666 25.21 -28.60 -9.86
C ASN A 666 25.88 -27.22 -10.08
N PRO A 667 25.18 -26.21 -10.64
CA PRO A 667 25.76 -24.90 -10.85
C PRO A 667 25.88 -24.13 -9.52
N LYS A 668 26.95 -23.34 -9.38
CA LYS A 668 27.07 -22.36 -8.30
C LYS A 668 26.21 -21.16 -8.64
N GLU A 669 25.27 -20.79 -7.77
CA GLU A 669 24.48 -19.58 -7.90
C GLU A 669 25.20 -18.40 -7.24
N VAL A 670 25.32 -17.30 -7.95
CA VAL A 670 25.93 -16.05 -7.47
C VAL A 670 25.00 -14.89 -7.82
N LYS A 671 24.53 -14.20 -6.79
CA LYS A 671 23.76 -12.98 -6.92
C LYS A 671 24.70 -11.79 -6.79
N SER A 672 24.79 -10.99 -7.84
CA SER A 672 25.66 -9.82 -7.82
C SER A 672 25.03 -8.66 -7.06
N VAL A 673 25.85 -7.89 -6.37
CA VAL A 673 25.48 -6.62 -5.76
C VAL A 673 26.19 -5.50 -6.50
N GLY A 674 25.46 -4.49 -6.93
CA GLY A 674 26.03 -3.32 -7.57
C GLY A 674 26.38 -3.46 -9.06
N VAL A 675 26.10 -4.62 -9.68
CA VAL A 675 26.29 -4.84 -11.11
C VAL A 675 24.97 -4.68 -11.84
N ARG A 676 24.85 -3.62 -12.64
CA ARG A 676 23.66 -3.35 -13.47
C ARG A 676 23.98 -3.36 -14.95
N ASN A 677 25.24 -3.46 -15.32
CA ASN A 677 25.68 -3.42 -16.71
C ASN A 677 25.89 -4.84 -17.25
N LYS A 678 25.29 -5.15 -18.38
CA LYS A 678 25.40 -6.45 -19.05
C LYS A 678 26.84 -6.86 -19.33
N TRP A 679 27.70 -5.92 -19.77
CA TRP A 679 29.09 -6.21 -20.08
C TRP A 679 29.88 -6.58 -18.83
N GLN A 680 29.72 -5.79 -17.77
CA GLN A 680 30.34 -6.08 -16.48
C GLN A 680 29.86 -7.43 -15.91
N ALA A 681 28.57 -7.73 -16.01
CA ALA A 681 28.00 -9.00 -15.57
C ALA A 681 28.62 -10.18 -16.32
N HIS A 682 28.78 -10.08 -17.64
CA HIS A 682 29.47 -11.13 -18.43
C HIS A 682 30.92 -11.30 -18.03
N PHE A 683 31.67 -10.21 -17.86
CA PHE A 683 33.06 -10.30 -17.40
C PHE A 683 33.18 -10.98 -16.05
N ASN A 684 32.33 -10.61 -15.09
CA ASN A 684 32.28 -11.24 -13.77
C ASN A 684 31.94 -12.73 -13.86
N ALA A 685 30.90 -13.07 -14.61
CA ALA A 685 30.47 -14.45 -14.78
C ALA A 685 31.58 -15.32 -15.37
N TYR A 686 32.22 -14.89 -16.47
CA TYR A 686 33.33 -15.65 -17.09
C TYR A 686 34.55 -15.77 -16.18
N ARG A 687 34.87 -14.71 -15.44
CA ARG A 687 35.94 -14.72 -14.48
C ARG A 687 35.70 -15.71 -13.35
N LEU A 688 34.54 -15.66 -12.73
CA LEU A 688 34.15 -16.61 -11.67
C LEU A 688 34.09 -18.03 -12.19
N TRP A 689 33.58 -18.25 -13.41
CA TRP A 689 33.57 -19.55 -14.04
C TRP A 689 34.97 -20.09 -14.27
N ASN A 690 35.90 -19.26 -14.74
CA ASN A 690 37.30 -19.66 -14.90
C ASN A 690 38.00 -19.95 -13.55
N LYS A 691 37.69 -19.16 -12.49
CA LYS A 691 38.15 -19.47 -11.13
C LYS A 691 37.65 -20.84 -10.68
N LEU A 692 36.38 -21.15 -10.84
CA LEU A 692 35.82 -22.46 -10.48
C LEU A 692 36.44 -23.62 -11.24
N ARG A 693 36.84 -23.43 -12.50
CA ARG A 693 37.43 -24.48 -13.34
C ARG A 693 38.91 -24.70 -13.09
N PHE A 694 39.67 -23.63 -12.87
CA PHE A 694 41.12 -23.66 -12.96
C PHE A 694 41.85 -23.27 -11.67
N GLN A 695 41.20 -22.59 -10.76
CA GLN A 695 41.78 -22.20 -9.47
C GLN A 695 41.31 -23.15 -8.38
N ARG A 696 42.16 -24.15 -8.08
CA ARG A 696 41.91 -25.13 -7.01
C ARG A 696 42.94 -25.00 -5.91
#